data_81a5a3a571dd25478d9244e2e39ed9c5
#
_entry.id   81a5a3a571dd25478d9244e2e39ed9c5
#
_cell.length_a   1.000
_cell.length_b   1.000
_cell.length_c   1.000
_cell.angle_alpha   90.00
_cell.angle_beta   90.00
_cell.angle_gamma   90.00
#
_symmetry.space_group_name_H-M   'P 1'
#
loop_
_entity.id
_entity.type
_entity.pdbx_description
1 polymer ?
#
loop_
_entity_poly.entity_id
_entity_poly.type
_entity_poly.pdbx_seq_one_letter_code
_entity_poly.pdbx_strand_id
1 'polypeptide(L)'
;AISLCLVASFFSCSSNKATSKENIPLSMNSAIISGTLENGMDYYVQQNSNPENRIQLRLVVNAGSLMEEDDQLGVAHLVEHMAFNGSENFSKNEVIEFFESTGMAFGHDLNAYTSFEQTVYMLEIPADNPEFLEKAMLILKDWASGLTFVQEELDKERGVVTEEWRLSNENLKGRLSNAEYPALLGGSLFAERLPIGKMEIIQNIDRKRVVDFYEKWYRPDLMSVIVVGDISTEEVEKAVINTMGEIPAATEPLKMPDNSFTKDEKSILLFTDKEQPYTIVSIYDFSPAFPLITQNDYKEQLTNKILLYILNNRIQELVKSDNPPFIDGAAVSQQLLNSKYLNGLLFAGYDNQIESGIKVLLDEVARIQNFGVTDSEVERMRQSILASLHDDSKNESYYLVEVLTDYCISGSIPLSPAAEEAVVELVVNSITTEDVSKAAKNVIANRGVFLEVRGNENAVFPTEETLMDIWENYQNSEIVAYEDSTLDADWLIIPENKAKITSKEVVSKADGITKYVLENGATVFAKKTDYTEDKISFSFISPGGLSLVSDDEYVSGAFATDFSTLSGLNGVSYMDMQKLLADKDFSYSCFIDQYEEGFSGTVKSSDLETILQLTYLTFEKPYFTDTMWNYLYTNASTMAQSYETQPSGIFSQELLKALYKDNIRKQVMTTDYVAKANKDDSARIFTERFANPSDFIFVFAGDYEESDLANLISTYIGTISGEDVTETPIWREPDFPAGKQEIIVEKGIGNQSQVALIFGGELKNLSPMEEKIRANLLNSFVYLLDIKLREAIREDKGGSYGVSVYHNMNRIPR
;
A
#
# COMPACT_ATOMS: atom_id res chain seq x y z
N ALA A 1 22.18 34.56 47.34
CA ALA A 1 23.15 33.94 48.26
C ALA A 1 23.40 32.52 47.77
N ILE A 2 24.64 32.34 47.39
CA ILE A 2 25.30 31.11 46.91
C ILE A 2 25.24 30.05 47.99
N SER A 3 24.95 28.82 47.66
CA SER A 3 25.50 27.67 48.41
C SER A 3 25.73 26.48 47.46
N LEU A 4 27.01 26.26 47.19
CA LEU A 4 27.62 25.07 46.64
C LEU A 4 27.60 23.94 47.70
N CYS A 5 27.17 22.76 47.35
CA CYS A 5 27.55 21.56 48.10
C CYS A 5 28.07 20.48 47.16
N LEU A 6 29.38 20.31 47.17
CA LEU A 6 30.11 19.10 46.82
C LEU A 6 29.68 17.93 47.71
N VAL A 7 29.41 16.78 47.13
CA VAL A 7 29.50 15.51 47.87
C VAL A 7 30.25 14.49 47.04
N ALA A 8 31.21 13.90 47.75
CA ALA A 8 32.24 13.01 47.22
C ALA A 8 31.76 11.60 46.96
N SER A 9 32.50 10.95 46.06
CA SER A 9 32.51 9.57 45.69
C SER A 9 32.67 8.62 46.86
N PHE A 10 31.83 7.58 46.89
CA PHE A 10 32.19 6.29 47.51
C PHE A 10 32.03 5.16 46.45
N PHE A 11 33.15 4.61 46.07
CA PHE A 11 33.21 3.30 45.43
C PHE A 11 32.87 2.22 46.47
N SER A 12 31.86 1.44 46.15
CA SER A 12 31.64 0.14 46.83
C SER A 12 31.38 -0.89 45.77
N CYS A 13 32.34 -1.81 45.59
CA CYS A 13 32.14 -3.06 44.85
C CYS A 13 31.16 -3.95 45.56
N SER A 14 30.08 -4.36 44.93
CA SER A 14 29.40 -5.61 45.23
C SER A 14 28.63 -6.16 44.04
N SER A 15 29.07 -7.34 43.62
CA SER A 15 28.35 -8.49 43.04
C SER A 15 27.18 -8.25 42.10
N ASN A 16 27.39 -8.75 40.88
CA ASN A 16 26.42 -9.18 39.88
C ASN A 16 24.97 -9.32 40.34
N LYS A 17 24.16 -8.29 40.02
CA LYS A 17 22.76 -8.43 39.71
C LYS A 17 22.61 -8.04 38.27
N ALA A 18 21.94 -8.88 37.47
CA ALA A 18 21.54 -8.56 36.12
C ALA A 18 20.86 -7.17 36.15
N THR A 19 21.51 -6.20 35.55
CA THR A 19 20.94 -4.85 35.37
C THR A 19 19.70 -5.01 34.50
N SER A 20 18.53 -4.72 35.04
CA SER A 20 17.37 -4.37 34.23
C SER A 20 17.85 -3.27 33.29
N LYS A 21 17.84 -3.52 31.96
CA LYS A 21 18.09 -2.47 30.96
C LYS A 21 17.08 -1.35 31.27
N GLU A 22 17.56 -0.14 31.59
CA GLU A 22 16.69 1.00 31.81
C GLU A 22 15.85 1.19 30.53
N ASN A 23 14.54 1.29 30.70
CA ASN A 23 13.63 1.58 29.60
C ASN A 23 13.78 3.07 29.24
N ILE A 24 14.47 3.40 28.17
CA ILE A 24 14.80 4.75 27.75
C ILE A 24 13.57 5.37 27.10
N PRO A 25 13.00 6.45 27.68
CA PRO A 25 11.87 7.14 27.05
C PRO A 25 12.30 7.86 25.79
N LEU A 26 11.39 7.92 24.82
CA LEU A 26 11.56 8.71 23.61
C LEU A 26 11.28 10.18 23.89
N SER A 27 11.83 11.06 23.08
CA SER A 27 11.62 12.50 23.16
C SER A 27 10.93 13.00 21.90
N MET A 28 9.85 13.73 22.08
CA MET A 28 9.14 14.38 20.97
C MET A 28 10.10 15.25 20.14
N ASN A 29 9.89 15.28 18.84
CA ASN A 29 10.62 16.14 17.94
C ASN A 29 10.56 17.61 18.41
N SER A 30 11.71 18.23 18.66
CA SER A 30 11.79 19.59 19.17
C SER A 30 11.34 20.67 18.19
N ALA A 31 11.16 20.33 16.92
CA ALA A 31 10.58 21.23 15.90
C ALA A 31 9.07 21.38 16.05
N ILE A 32 8.40 20.52 16.80
CA ILE A 32 6.97 20.59 17.05
C ILE A 32 6.70 21.60 18.18
N ILE A 33 5.89 22.60 17.86
CA ILE A 33 5.29 23.47 18.85
C ILE A 33 3.92 22.90 19.21
N SER A 34 3.66 22.70 20.48
CA SER A 34 2.41 22.14 20.97
C SER A 34 1.89 22.88 22.19
N GLY A 35 0.58 22.88 22.36
CA GLY A 35 -0.07 23.44 23.53
C GLY A 35 -1.51 22.98 23.66
N THR A 36 -2.12 23.30 24.79
CA THR A 36 -3.54 23.09 25.05
C THR A 36 -4.21 24.46 25.20
N LEU A 37 -5.26 24.71 24.42
CA LEU A 37 -6.05 25.94 24.50
C LEU A 37 -6.87 25.99 25.81
N GLU A 38 -7.34 27.19 26.20
CA GLU A 38 -8.15 27.35 27.41
C GLU A 38 -9.46 26.52 27.38
N ASN A 39 -9.96 26.21 26.20
CA ASN A 39 -11.14 25.36 26.02
C ASN A 39 -10.87 23.84 26.07
N GLY A 40 -9.60 23.44 26.23
CA GLY A 40 -9.17 22.05 26.33
C GLY A 40 -8.74 21.40 25.03
N MET A 41 -8.77 22.09 23.88
CA MET A 41 -8.30 21.57 22.59
C MET A 41 -6.78 21.57 22.55
N ASP A 42 -6.19 20.47 22.08
CA ASP A 42 -4.76 20.37 21.84
C ASP A 42 -4.39 20.85 20.44
N TYR A 43 -3.17 21.39 20.28
CA TYR A 43 -2.66 21.76 18.96
C TYR A 43 -1.19 21.37 18.80
N TYR A 44 -0.81 21.06 17.55
CA TYR A 44 0.53 20.68 17.14
C TYR A 44 0.89 21.40 15.85
N VAL A 45 2.00 22.13 15.85
CA VAL A 45 2.45 22.93 14.71
C VAL A 45 3.90 22.59 14.40
N GLN A 46 4.22 22.32 13.14
CA GLN A 46 5.57 22.08 12.68
C GLN A 46 5.82 22.80 11.35
N GLN A 47 6.86 23.62 11.28
CA GLN A 47 7.30 24.19 10.02
C GLN A 47 8.05 23.12 9.22
N ASN A 48 7.69 22.98 7.93
CA ASN A 48 8.37 22.12 6.97
C ASN A 48 8.16 22.62 5.54
N SER A 49 9.25 22.81 4.79
CA SER A 49 9.19 23.31 3.40
C SER A 49 9.35 22.19 2.36
N ASN A 50 9.03 20.96 2.70
CA ASN A 50 9.06 19.84 1.77
C ASN A 50 7.66 19.18 1.68
N PRO A 51 6.94 19.41 0.56
CA PRO A 51 7.26 20.33 -0.54
C PRO A 51 7.11 21.80 -0.17
N GLU A 52 7.80 22.68 -0.89
CA GLU A 52 7.62 24.13 -0.77
C GLU A 52 6.18 24.54 -1.14
N ASN A 53 5.69 25.62 -0.55
CA ASN A 53 4.38 26.20 -0.83
C ASN A 53 3.19 25.25 -0.56
N ARG A 54 3.26 24.40 0.47
CA ARG A 54 2.19 23.52 0.91
C ARG A 54 2.02 23.54 2.41
N ILE A 55 0.77 23.49 2.87
CA ILE A 55 0.39 23.39 4.28
C ILE A 55 -0.62 22.26 4.43
N GLN A 56 -0.30 21.28 5.26
CA GLN A 56 -1.16 20.19 5.68
C GLN A 56 -1.87 20.57 6.98
N LEU A 57 -3.19 20.40 7.03
CA LEU A 57 -3.98 20.63 8.23
C LEU A 57 -4.80 19.37 8.55
N ARG A 58 -4.93 19.06 9.83
CA ARG A 58 -5.81 18.01 10.33
C ARG A 58 -6.64 18.52 11.50
N LEU A 59 -7.90 18.10 11.55
CA LEU A 59 -8.71 18.13 12.76
C LEU A 59 -8.97 16.67 13.16
N VAL A 60 -8.40 16.26 14.26
CA VAL A 60 -8.63 14.92 14.86
C VAL A 60 -9.70 15.06 15.91
N VAL A 61 -10.78 14.32 15.78
CA VAL A 61 -11.87 14.23 16.76
C VAL A 61 -11.84 12.82 17.34
N ASN A 62 -11.51 12.65 18.62
CA ASN A 62 -11.49 11.36 19.30
C ASN A 62 -12.91 10.88 19.63
N ALA A 63 -13.73 10.85 18.58
CA ALA A 63 -15.09 10.32 18.58
C ALA A 63 -15.39 9.67 17.22
N GLY A 64 -15.86 8.46 17.26
CA GLY A 64 -16.25 7.66 16.09
C GLY A 64 -17.50 6.86 16.37
N SER A 65 -17.67 5.74 15.66
CA SER A 65 -18.92 4.96 15.76
C SER A 65 -19.15 4.29 17.12
N LEU A 66 -18.12 4.04 17.93
CA LEU A 66 -18.31 3.54 19.29
C LEU A 66 -19.12 4.47 20.19
N MET A 67 -19.15 5.76 19.88
CA MET A 67 -19.85 6.80 20.61
C MET A 67 -21.34 6.83 20.33
N GLU A 68 -21.82 6.07 19.36
CA GLU A 68 -23.21 6.01 18.95
C GLU A 68 -24.11 5.28 19.97
N GLU A 69 -25.33 5.73 20.12
CA GLU A 69 -26.37 5.01 20.81
C GLU A 69 -27.05 4.02 19.85
N ASP A 70 -27.87 3.07 20.37
CA ASP A 70 -28.47 2.00 19.56
C ASP A 70 -29.37 2.51 18.42
N ASP A 71 -29.92 3.71 18.55
CA ASP A 71 -30.71 4.38 17.51
C ASP A 71 -29.89 5.35 16.65
N GLN A 72 -28.55 5.36 16.77
CA GLN A 72 -27.65 6.26 16.06
C GLN A 72 -26.63 5.52 15.18
N LEU A 73 -26.82 4.22 14.90
CA LEU A 73 -25.83 3.43 14.18
C LEU A 73 -25.56 3.97 12.76
N GLY A 74 -24.35 4.51 12.55
CA GLY A 74 -23.87 5.18 11.34
C GLY A 74 -23.95 6.70 11.40
N VAL A 75 -24.34 7.29 12.53
CA VAL A 75 -24.45 8.75 12.67
C VAL A 75 -23.08 9.41 12.71
N ALA A 76 -22.06 8.80 13.28
CA ALA A 76 -20.72 9.35 13.29
C ALA A 76 -20.22 9.61 11.85
N HIS A 77 -20.41 8.65 10.95
CA HIS A 77 -20.07 8.76 9.53
C HIS A 77 -20.98 9.76 8.81
N LEU A 78 -22.27 9.77 9.10
CA LEU A 78 -23.19 10.77 8.54
C LEU A 78 -22.83 12.21 8.95
N VAL A 79 -22.35 12.44 10.18
CA VAL A 79 -21.86 13.75 10.64
C VAL A 79 -20.61 14.16 9.86
N GLU A 80 -19.71 13.24 9.57
CA GLU A 80 -18.55 13.48 8.71
C GLU A 80 -19.00 13.98 7.32
N HIS A 81 -19.94 13.30 6.67
CA HIS A 81 -20.52 13.74 5.40
C HIS A 81 -21.16 15.12 5.47
N MET A 82 -21.88 15.39 6.56
CA MET A 82 -22.53 16.69 6.76
C MET A 82 -21.55 17.85 6.91
N ALA A 83 -20.29 17.61 7.23
CA ALA A 83 -19.25 18.64 7.28
C ALA A 83 -19.05 19.33 5.92
N PHE A 84 -19.35 18.67 4.82
CA PHE A 84 -19.27 19.21 3.46
C PHE A 84 -20.59 19.80 2.97
N ASN A 85 -21.67 19.69 3.75
CA ASN A 85 -23.03 20.05 3.38
C ASN A 85 -23.54 21.34 4.04
N GLY A 86 -22.66 22.14 4.63
CA GLY A 86 -22.94 23.45 5.14
C GLY A 86 -22.67 23.64 6.63
N SER A 87 -22.13 24.80 6.94
CA SER A 87 -21.74 25.22 8.27
C SER A 87 -22.18 26.67 8.52
N GLU A 88 -21.79 27.27 9.65
CA GLU A 88 -22.13 28.66 10.00
C GLU A 88 -21.57 29.69 9.01
N ASN A 89 -20.32 29.45 8.50
CA ASN A 89 -19.65 30.41 7.63
C ASN A 89 -19.62 30.00 6.17
N PHE A 90 -19.93 28.74 5.84
CA PHE A 90 -19.88 28.19 4.49
C PHE A 90 -21.19 27.49 4.14
N SER A 91 -21.81 27.89 3.05
CA SER A 91 -22.94 27.14 2.49
C SER A 91 -22.47 25.84 1.85
N LYS A 92 -23.42 24.99 1.46
CA LYS A 92 -23.12 23.75 0.71
C LYS A 92 -22.20 24.05 -0.47
N ASN A 93 -21.21 23.20 -0.66
CA ASN A 93 -20.22 23.26 -1.73
C ASN A 93 -19.21 24.43 -1.67
N GLU A 94 -19.45 25.50 -0.89
CA GLU A 94 -18.49 26.63 -0.81
C GLU A 94 -17.10 26.19 -0.32
N VAL A 95 -17.02 25.17 0.52
CA VAL A 95 -15.75 24.59 0.95
C VAL A 95 -15.04 23.93 -0.24
N ILE A 96 -15.75 23.11 -1.01
CA ILE A 96 -15.22 22.42 -2.19
C ILE A 96 -14.78 23.44 -3.26
N GLU A 97 -15.65 24.42 -3.56
CA GLU A 97 -15.36 25.50 -4.51
C GLU A 97 -14.13 26.31 -4.09
N PHE A 98 -13.96 26.56 -2.79
CA PHE A 98 -12.75 27.22 -2.29
C PHE A 98 -11.49 26.42 -2.60
N PHE A 99 -11.45 25.12 -2.27
CA PHE A 99 -10.30 24.27 -2.55
C PHE A 99 -10.02 24.16 -4.05
N GLU A 100 -11.03 23.94 -4.87
CA GLU A 100 -10.89 23.91 -6.33
C GLU A 100 -10.37 25.25 -6.89
N SER A 101 -10.75 26.39 -6.31
CA SER A 101 -10.26 27.72 -6.71
C SER A 101 -8.77 27.92 -6.40
N THR A 102 -8.22 27.19 -5.42
CA THR A 102 -6.79 27.18 -5.06
C THR A 102 -5.96 26.18 -5.88
N GLY A 103 -6.61 25.41 -6.76
CA GLY A 103 -5.99 24.33 -7.53
C GLY A 103 -5.90 22.99 -6.79
N MET A 104 -6.55 22.89 -5.62
CA MET A 104 -6.64 21.65 -4.84
C MET A 104 -7.85 20.83 -5.27
N ALA A 105 -7.81 19.52 -5.08
CA ALA A 105 -8.82 18.58 -5.52
C ALA A 105 -9.53 17.90 -4.35
N PHE A 106 -10.86 17.78 -4.43
CA PHE A 106 -11.63 16.95 -3.51
C PHE A 106 -11.23 15.47 -3.64
N GLY A 107 -11.08 14.79 -2.51
CA GLY A 107 -10.65 13.40 -2.41
C GLY A 107 -9.14 13.21 -2.28
N HIS A 108 -8.33 14.10 -2.87
CA HIS A 108 -6.88 14.09 -2.71
C HIS A 108 -6.40 15.09 -1.65
N ASP A 109 -6.76 16.36 -1.79
CA ASP A 109 -6.27 17.45 -0.94
C ASP A 109 -7.30 17.89 0.13
N LEU A 110 -8.53 17.42 0.00
CA LEU A 110 -9.65 17.62 0.90
C LEU A 110 -10.35 16.28 1.11
N ASN A 111 -10.29 15.73 2.32
CA ASN A 111 -10.86 14.43 2.65
C ASN A 111 -11.21 14.32 4.14
N ALA A 112 -11.93 13.25 4.51
CA ALA A 112 -12.16 12.86 5.90
C ALA A 112 -12.35 11.35 6.00
N TYR A 113 -12.28 10.80 7.20
CA TYR A 113 -12.68 9.43 7.48
C TYR A 113 -13.20 9.27 8.90
N THR A 114 -14.12 8.32 9.07
CA THR A 114 -14.65 7.91 10.36
C THR A 114 -14.26 6.46 10.66
N SER A 115 -13.71 6.24 11.86
CA SER A 115 -13.38 4.91 12.38
C SER A 115 -14.25 4.59 13.60
N PHE A 116 -13.92 3.53 14.33
CA PHE A 116 -14.59 3.18 15.57
C PHE A 116 -14.42 4.24 16.66
N GLU A 117 -13.22 4.77 16.80
CA GLU A 117 -12.82 5.60 17.95
C GLU A 117 -12.54 7.06 17.58
N GLN A 118 -12.38 7.38 16.28
CA GLN A 118 -12.05 8.74 15.81
C GLN A 118 -12.71 9.09 14.48
N THR A 119 -12.81 10.41 14.26
CA THR A 119 -13.08 11.04 12.95
C THR A 119 -11.96 12.01 12.65
N VAL A 120 -11.38 11.98 11.46
CA VAL A 120 -10.27 12.85 11.06
C VAL A 120 -10.64 13.60 9.79
N TYR A 121 -10.48 14.92 9.82
CA TYR A 121 -10.66 15.80 8.66
C TYR A 121 -9.30 16.27 8.18
N MET A 122 -9.09 16.28 6.88
CA MET A 122 -7.80 16.52 6.23
C MET A 122 -7.91 17.59 5.18
N LEU A 123 -7.02 18.58 5.25
CA LEU A 123 -6.92 19.67 4.29
C LEU A 123 -5.48 19.86 3.84
N GLU A 124 -5.30 20.15 2.55
CA GLU A 124 -4.04 20.69 2.02
C GLU A 124 -4.34 22.02 1.33
N ILE A 125 -3.50 23.03 1.56
CA ILE A 125 -3.61 24.35 0.92
C ILE A 125 -2.25 24.86 0.45
N PRO A 126 -2.21 25.76 -0.57
CA PRO A 126 -1.00 26.52 -0.89
C PRO A 126 -0.64 27.51 0.23
N ALA A 127 0.66 27.75 0.42
CA ALA A 127 1.18 28.69 1.44
C ALA A 127 1.38 30.13 0.92
N ASP A 128 1.21 30.37 -0.39
CA ASP A 128 1.53 31.64 -1.05
C ASP A 128 0.51 32.78 -0.81
N ASN A 129 -0.62 32.46 -0.19
CA ASN A 129 -1.65 33.45 0.17
C ASN A 129 -2.11 33.26 1.62
N PRO A 130 -1.85 34.25 2.52
CA PRO A 130 -2.27 34.18 3.92
C PRO A 130 -3.79 34.00 4.14
N GLU A 131 -4.62 34.47 3.20
CA GLU A 131 -6.08 34.32 3.27
C GLU A 131 -6.51 32.84 3.19
N PHE A 132 -5.66 31.97 2.58
CA PHE A 132 -5.96 30.54 2.49
C PHE A 132 -5.86 29.86 3.86
N LEU A 133 -4.85 30.21 4.67
CA LEU A 133 -4.75 29.69 6.04
C LEU A 133 -5.91 30.17 6.91
N GLU A 134 -6.25 31.47 6.85
CA GLU A 134 -7.37 32.01 7.62
C GLU A 134 -8.68 31.28 7.29
N LYS A 135 -8.90 31.03 6.00
CA LYS A 135 -10.10 30.35 5.52
C LYS A 135 -10.11 28.86 5.89
N ALA A 136 -8.98 28.17 5.76
CA ALA A 136 -8.84 26.77 6.17
C ALA A 136 -9.05 26.60 7.68
N MET A 137 -8.50 27.50 8.49
CA MET A 137 -8.72 27.49 9.94
C MET A 137 -10.20 27.74 10.30
N LEU A 138 -10.89 28.62 9.56
CA LEU A 138 -12.32 28.83 9.74
C LEU A 138 -13.15 27.60 9.36
N ILE A 139 -12.76 26.90 8.30
CA ILE A 139 -13.37 25.62 7.90
C ILE A 139 -13.22 24.58 9.01
N LEU A 140 -12.01 24.40 9.54
CA LEU A 140 -11.77 23.46 10.64
C LEU A 140 -12.59 23.84 11.90
N LYS A 141 -12.71 25.14 12.22
CA LYS A 141 -13.55 25.61 13.32
C LYS A 141 -15.02 25.26 13.10
N ASP A 142 -15.52 25.50 11.90
CA ASP A 142 -16.88 25.18 11.53
C ASP A 142 -17.17 23.68 11.62
N TRP A 143 -16.22 22.85 11.19
CA TRP A 143 -16.33 21.39 11.35
C TRP A 143 -16.33 20.98 12.82
N ALA A 144 -15.52 21.65 13.64
CA ALA A 144 -15.43 21.36 15.07
C ALA A 144 -16.70 21.76 15.85
N SER A 145 -17.40 22.85 15.46
CA SER A 145 -18.50 23.42 16.29
C SER A 145 -19.60 24.16 15.54
N GLY A 146 -19.54 24.26 14.20
CA GLY A 146 -20.43 25.10 13.41
C GLY A 146 -21.27 24.38 12.35
N LEU A 147 -21.45 23.06 12.39
CA LEU A 147 -22.26 22.34 11.42
C LEU A 147 -23.76 22.68 11.59
N THR A 148 -24.43 22.93 10.47
CA THR A 148 -25.83 23.41 10.49
C THR A 148 -26.88 22.33 10.32
N PHE A 149 -26.52 21.18 9.74
CA PHE A 149 -27.43 20.04 9.51
C PHE A 149 -28.77 20.48 8.86
N VAL A 150 -28.68 21.23 7.77
CA VAL A 150 -29.90 21.68 7.04
C VAL A 150 -30.70 20.46 6.62
N GLN A 151 -32.00 20.41 6.94
CA GLN A 151 -32.85 19.21 6.73
C GLN A 151 -32.81 18.72 5.28
N GLU A 152 -32.91 19.63 4.31
CA GLU A 152 -32.88 19.28 2.88
C GLU A 152 -31.57 18.60 2.48
N GLU A 153 -30.42 19.10 2.97
CA GLU A 153 -29.12 18.54 2.68
C GLU A 153 -28.91 17.19 3.41
N LEU A 154 -29.34 17.07 4.65
CA LEU A 154 -29.35 15.83 5.38
C LEU A 154 -30.15 14.73 4.65
N ASP A 155 -31.33 15.08 4.11
CA ASP A 155 -32.17 14.14 3.37
C ASP A 155 -31.53 13.68 2.06
N LYS A 156 -30.78 14.56 1.37
CA LYS A 156 -29.99 14.20 0.19
C LYS A 156 -28.81 13.30 0.57
N GLU A 157 -28.09 13.66 1.63
CA GLU A 157 -26.88 12.95 2.06
C GLU A 157 -27.17 11.52 2.54
N ARG A 158 -28.35 11.27 3.10
CA ARG A 158 -28.83 9.88 3.37
C ARG A 158 -28.82 9.02 2.11
N GLY A 159 -29.12 9.60 0.95
CA GLY A 159 -29.05 8.94 -0.35
C GLY A 159 -27.60 8.57 -0.71
N VAL A 160 -26.67 9.53 -0.54
CA VAL A 160 -25.24 9.33 -0.83
C VAL A 160 -24.65 8.23 0.07
N VAL A 161 -24.87 8.31 1.37
CA VAL A 161 -24.42 7.26 2.33
C VAL A 161 -25.05 5.90 2.02
N THR A 162 -26.32 5.87 1.58
CA THR A 162 -26.98 4.62 1.16
C THR A 162 -26.30 4.02 -0.07
N GLU A 163 -25.90 4.82 -1.05
CA GLU A 163 -25.20 4.34 -2.25
C GLU A 163 -23.78 3.88 -1.90
N GLU A 164 -23.08 4.58 -1.00
CA GLU A 164 -21.78 4.13 -0.48
C GLU A 164 -21.90 2.80 0.26
N TRP A 165 -22.93 2.66 1.12
CA TRP A 165 -23.20 1.40 1.79
C TRP A 165 -23.45 0.26 0.78
N ARG A 166 -24.22 0.51 -0.29
CA ARG A 166 -24.44 -0.48 -1.34
C ARG A 166 -23.15 -0.91 -2.02
N LEU A 167 -22.31 0.06 -2.39
CA LEU A 167 -21.01 -0.23 -3.00
C LEU A 167 -20.12 -1.07 -2.09
N SER A 168 -20.16 -0.83 -0.79
CA SER A 168 -19.33 -1.51 0.20
C SER A 168 -19.92 -2.84 0.67
N ASN A 169 -21.26 -3.02 0.70
CA ASN A 169 -21.93 -4.14 1.37
C ASN A 169 -22.63 -5.10 0.42
N GLU A 170 -23.03 -4.69 -0.79
CA GLU A 170 -23.74 -5.58 -1.72
C GLU A 170 -22.81 -6.36 -2.66
N ASN A 171 -21.49 -6.17 -2.59
CA ASN A 171 -20.48 -6.98 -3.27
C ASN A 171 -20.01 -8.15 -2.40
N LEU A 172 -19.20 -9.05 -2.96
CA LEU A 172 -18.66 -10.22 -2.23
C LEU A 172 -17.94 -9.82 -0.93
N LYS A 173 -17.07 -8.78 -1.01
CA LYS A 173 -16.30 -8.29 0.15
C LYS A 173 -17.23 -7.82 1.27
N GLY A 174 -18.26 -7.06 0.92
CA GLY A 174 -19.23 -6.56 1.90
C GLY A 174 -20.05 -7.65 2.54
N ARG A 175 -20.53 -8.63 1.74
CA ARG A 175 -21.26 -9.77 2.30
C ARG A 175 -20.40 -10.61 3.24
N LEU A 176 -19.10 -10.78 2.91
CA LEU A 176 -18.14 -11.42 3.79
C LEU A 176 -17.96 -10.61 5.08
N SER A 177 -17.65 -9.31 4.98
CA SER A 177 -17.43 -8.44 6.15
C SER A 177 -18.62 -8.41 7.09
N ASN A 178 -19.84 -8.44 6.55
CA ASN A 178 -21.08 -8.51 7.34
C ASN A 178 -21.23 -9.83 8.12
N ALA A 179 -20.63 -10.92 7.65
CA ALA A 179 -20.57 -12.19 8.39
C ALA A 179 -19.35 -12.26 9.33
N GLU A 180 -18.22 -11.75 8.88
CA GLU A 180 -16.92 -11.85 9.55
C GLU A 180 -16.84 -10.95 10.80
N TYR A 181 -17.14 -9.64 10.68
CA TYR A 181 -16.98 -8.71 11.81
C TYR A 181 -17.79 -9.09 13.05
N PRO A 182 -19.08 -9.47 12.96
CA PRO A 182 -19.80 -9.93 14.13
C PRO A 182 -19.23 -11.20 14.76
N ALA A 183 -18.67 -12.11 13.97
CA ALA A 183 -18.03 -13.32 14.47
C ALA A 183 -16.63 -13.07 15.04
N LEU A 184 -15.86 -12.19 14.39
CA LEU A 184 -14.49 -11.80 14.78
C LEU A 184 -14.51 -10.97 16.07
N LEU A 185 -15.37 -9.96 16.15
CA LEU A 185 -15.46 -8.96 17.23
C LEU A 185 -16.61 -9.27 18.22
N GLY A 186 -17.28 -10.38 18.05
CA GLY A 186 -18.47 -10.74 18.85
C GLY A 186 -18.26 -10.65 20.37
N GLY A 187 -19.30 -10.21 21.07
CA GLY A 187 -19.24 -9.94 22.51
C GLY A 187 -18.67 -8.57 22.89
N SER A 188 -18.27 -7.75 21.93
CA SER A 188 -17.80 -6.39 22.14
C SER A 188 -18.72 -5.34 21.50
N LEU A 189 -18.57 -4.09 21.96
CA LEU A 189 -19.27 -2.96 21.37
C LEU A 189 -18.86 -2.72 19.91
N PHE A 190 -17.63 -3.06 19.53
CA PHE A 190 -17.13 -2.96 18.15
C PHE A 190 -17.94 -3.76 17.14
N ALA A 191 -18.41 -4.96 17.52
CA ALA A 191 -19.27 -5.78 16.64
C ALA A 191 -20.63 -5.14 16.34
N GLU A 192 -21.10 -4.25 17.22
CA GLU A 192 -22.41 -3.59 17.13
C GLU A 192 -22.34 -2.19 16.51
N ARG A 193 -21.13 -1.60 16.42
CA ARG A 193 -20.87 -0.20 16.07
C ARG A 193 -19.97 -0.05 14.84
N LEU A 194 -20.25 -0.84 13.78
CA LEU A 194 -19.49 -0.67 12.52
C LEU A 194 -19.68 0.75 11.98
N PRO A 195 -18.61 1.45 11.53
CA PRO A 195 -18.68 2.86 11.13
C PRO A 195 -19.72 3.16 10.06
N ILE A 196 -19.92 2.28 9.08
CA ILE A 196 -20.93 2.46 8.03
C ILE A 196 -22.38 2.42 8.55
N GLY A 197 -22.58 1.86 9.73
CA GLY A 197 -23.87 1.80 10.43
C GLY A 197 -24.93 0.89 9.80
N LYS A 198 -26.18 1.21 10.10
CA LYS A 198 -27.36 0.46 9.60
C LYS A 198 -28.25 1.37 8.78
N MET A 199 -28.54 0.95 7.55
CA MET A 199 -29.33 1.78 6.62
C MET A 199 -30.75 2.04 7.08
N GLU A 200 -31.38 1.12 7.82
CA GLU A 200 -32.70 1.34 8.41
C GLU A 200 -32.68 2.55 9.38
N ILE A 201 -31.56 2.78 10.05
CA ILE A 201 -31.39 3.92 10.97
C ILE A 201 -31.08 5.17 10.15
N ILE A 202 -30.03 5.15 9.33
CA ILE A 202 -29.56 6.29 8.54
C ILE A 202 -30.69 6.90 7.70
N GLN A 203 -31.50 6.08 7.03
CA GLN A 203 -32.59 6.54 6.18
C GLN A 203 -33.74 7.21 6.95
N ASN A 204 -33.93 6.90 8.24
CA ASN A 204 -35.09 7.31 9.01
C ASN A 204 -34.79 8.12 10.29
N ILE A 205 -33.50 8.26 10.65
CA ILE A 205 -33.13 8.95 11.90
C ILE A 205 -33.60 10.40 11.90
N ASP A 206 -34.12 10.85 13.03
CA ASP A 206 -34.49 12.27 13.20
C ASP A 206 -33.23 13.16 13.18
N ARG A 207 -33.30 14.30 12.48
CA ARG A 207 -32.24 15.30 12.46
C ARG A 207 -31.76 15.64 13.89
N LYS A 208 -32.67 15.73 14.83
CA LYS A 208 -32.32 16.01 16.24
C LYS A 208 -31.33 14.99 16.79
N ARG A 209 -31.48 13.70 16.47
CA ARG A 209 -30.53 12.65 16.94
C ARG A 209 -29.16 12.76 16.32
N VAL A 210 -29.07 13.23 15.08
CA VAL A 210 -27.79 13.54 14.42
C VAL A 210 -27.12 14.73 15.11
N VAL A 211 -27.88 15.80 15.38
CA VAL A 211 -27.40 16.97 16.13
C VAL A 211 -27.00 16.59 17.55
N ASP A 212 -27.79 15.76 18.24
CA ASP A 212 -27.50 15.31 19.61
C ASP A 212 -26.13 14.57 19.67
N PHE A 213 -25.78 13.79 18.64
CA PHE A 213 -24.47 13.14 18.53
C PHE A 213 -23.36 14.19 18.38
N TYR A 214 -23.51 15.11 17.43
CA TYR A 214 -22.53 16.14 17.15
C TYR A 214 -22.29 17.03 18.38
N GLU A 215 -23.33 17.60 18.99
CA GLU A 215 -23.22 18.47 20.17
C GLU A 215 -22.62 17.74 21.39
N LYS A 216 -22.80 16.41 21.49
CA LYS A 216 -22.28 15.63 22.60
C LYS A 216 -20.80 15.29 22.44
N TRP A 217 -20.37 14.97 21.21
CA TRP A 217 -19.07 14.36 20.98
C TRP A 217 -18.06 15.30 20.28
N TYR A 218 -18.52 16.30 19.52
CA TYR A 218 -17.66 17.31 18.90
C TYR A 218 -17.39 18.43 19.92
N ARG A 219 -16.42 18.20 20.78
CA ARG A 219 -16.07 19.06 21.89
C ARG A 219 -14.54 19.24 22.00
N PRO A 220 -14.06 20.44 22.34
CA PRO A 220 -12.64 20.78 22.28
C PRO A 220 -11.71 19.81 23.05
N ASP A 221 -12.15 19.31 24.21
CA ASP A 221 -11.37 18.38 25.03
C ASP A 221 -11.27 16.94 24.46
N LEU A 222 -11.89 16.67 23.29
CA LEU A 222 -11.70 15.47 22.49
C LEU A 222 -11.04 15.77 21.14
N MET A 223 -10.56 16.99 20.91
CA MET A 223 -10.07 17.41 19.59
C MET A 223 -8.62 17.87 19.64
N SER A 224 -7.94 17.63 18.53
CA SER A 224 -6.61 18.16 18.26
C SER A 224 -6.55 18.78 16.87
N VAL A 225 -5.86 19.92 16.76
CA VAL A 225 -5.54 20.56 15.49
C VAL A 225 -4.06 20.40 15.19
N ILE A 226 -3.77 19.93 13.99
CA ILE A 226 -2.40 19.71 13.53
C ILE A 226 -2.17 20.56 12.27
N VAL A 227 -1.04 21.27 12.22
CA VAL A 227 -0.63 22.04 11.03
C VAL A 227 0.85 21.81 10.77
N VAL A 228 1.16 21.28 9.58
CA VAL A 228 2.53 21.05 9.13
C VAL A 228 2.70 21.66 7.74
N GLY A 229 3.73 22.47 7.50
CA GLY A 229 3.95 23.01 6.16
C GLY A 229 4.90 24.17 6.07
N ASP A 230 4.96 24.76 4.88
CA ASP A 230 5.88 25.85 4.53
C ASP A 230 5.31 27.21 5.02
N ILE A 231 5.22 27.34 6.32
CA ILE A 231 4.70 28.52 7.00
C ILE A 231 5.35 28.66 8.38
N SER A 232 5.44 29.89 8.84
CA SER A 232 6.00 30.17 10.17
C SER A 232 5.12 29.61 11.29
N THR A 233 5.73 28.92 12.24
CA THR A 233 5.03 28.35 13.39
C THR A 233 4.32 29.42 14.22
N GLU A 234 4.87 30.65 14.34
CA GLU A 234 4.27 31.76 15.07
C GLU A 234 2.95 32.24 14.43
N GLU A 235 2.90 32.28 13.09
CA GLU A 235 1.69 32.65 12.34
C GLU A 235 0.59 31.62 12.53
N VAL A 236 0.95 30.33 12.43
CA VAL A 236 0.01 29.23 12.61
C VAL A 236 -0.50 29.18 14.05
N GLU A 237 0.41 29.22 15.05
CA GLU A 237 0.00 29.18 16.45
C GLU A 237 -0.99 30.32 16.80
N LYS A 238 -0.71 31.52 16.29
CA LYS A 238 -1.61 32.66 16.45
C LYS A 238 -2.97 32.42 15.76
N ALA A 239 -2.98 31.82 14.55
CA ALA A 239 -4.21 31.50 13.84
C ALA A 239 -5.03 30.46 14.62
N VAL A 240 -4.39 29.40 15.12
CA VAL A 240 -5.02 28.37 15.95
C VAL A 240 -5.62 28.98 17.21
N ILE A 241 -4.86 29.77 18.00
CA ILE A 241 -5.33 30.39 19.23
C ILE A 241 -6.53 31.31 18.97
N ASN A 242 -6.44 32.13 17.93
CA ASN A 242 -7.51 33.12 17.62
C ASN A 242 -8.78 32.44 17.08
N THR A 243 -8.66 31.36 16.34
CA THR A 243 -9.81 30.72 15.69
C THR A 243 -10.41 29.59 16.54
N MET A 244 -9.59 28.62 16.94
CA MET A 244 -10.05 27.47 17.73
C MET A 244 -10.32 27.82 19.19
N GLY A 245 -9.64 28.83 19.72
CA GLY A 245 -9.87 29.35 21.08
C GLY A 245 -11.23 30.00 21.27
N GLU A 246 -11.94 30.37 20.20
CA GLU A 246 -13.32 30.88 20.28
C GLU A 246 -14.38 29.82 20.53
N ILE A 247 -14.05 28.52 20.29
CA ILE A 247 -14.95 27.41 20.55
C ILE A 247 -15.17 27.29 22.07
N PRO A 248 -16.41 27.24 22.54
CA PRO A 248 -16.68 27.15 23.99
C PRO A 248 -16.14 25.87 24.60
N ALA A 249 -15.55 25.99 25.80
CA ALA A 249 -15.14 24.82 26.57
C ALA A 249 -16.34 23.93 26.94
N ALA A 250 -16.11 22.62 26.93
CA ALA A 250 -17.13 21.69 27.40
C ALA A 250 -17.36 21.81 28.91
N THR A 251 -18.61 21.84 29.32
CA THR A 251 -19.00 22.07 30.72
C THR A 251 -19.39 20.81 31.46
N GLU A 252 -19.87 19.80 30.75
CA GLU A 252 -20.36 18.56 31.35
C GLU A 252 -19.30 17.45 31.28
N PRO A 253 -19.12 16.68 32.37
CA PRO A 253 -18.27 15.48 32.34
C PRO A 253 -18.80 14.48 31.32
N LEU A 254 -17.88 13.90 30.53
CA LEU A 254 -18.22 12.89 29.55
C LEU A 254 -17.88 11.50 30.07
N LYS A 255 -18.79 10.56 29.87
CA LYS A 255 -18.51 9.14 30.07
C LYS A 255 -18.22 8.49 28.72
N MET A 256 -16.95 8.10 28.53
CA MET A 256 -16.57 7.33 27.35
C MET A 256 -17.22 5.94 27.36
N PRO A 257 -17.60 5.40 26.19
CA PRO A 257 -18.05 4.02 26.08
C PRO A 257 -16.93 3.05 26.47
N ASP A 258 -17.29 1.81 26.76
CA ASP A 258 -16.31 0.75 26.98
C ASP A 258 -15.72 0.30 25.64
N ASN A 259 -14.46 0.63 25.40
CA ASN A 259 -13.68 0.20 24.22
C ASN A 259 -12.79 -1.01 24.51
N SER A 260 -13.02 -1.71 25.62
CA SER A 260 -12.28 -2.94 25.93
C SER A 260 -12.70 -4.05 24.96
N PHE A 261 -11.71 -4.75 24.43
CA PHE A 261 -11.93 -5.93 23.61
C PHE A 261 -10.99 -7.05 24.00
N THR A 262 -11.57 -8.20 24.31
CA THR A 262 -10.87 -9.45 24.50
C THR A 262 -11.63 -10.56 23.76
N LYS A 263 -10.91 -11.41 23.06
CA LYS A 263 -11.47 -12.61 22.47
C LYS A 263 -10.93 -13.81 23.24
N ASP A 264 -11.76 -14.38 24.09
CA ASP A 264 -11.37 -15.47 24.98
C ASP A 264 -11.80 -16.84 24.47
N GLU A 265 -12.71 -16.89 23.47
CA GLU A 265 -13.25 -18.12 22.93
C GLU A 265 -12.82 -18.30 21.47
N LYS A 266 -12.49 -19.54 21.12
CA LYS A 266 -12.29 -19.95 19.72
C LYS A 266 -13.61 -19.87 18.98
N SER A 267 -13.58 -19.40 17.76
CA SER A 267 -14.77 -19.36 16.89
C SER A 267 -14.41 -19.73 15.46
N ILE A 268 -15.37 -20.28 14.75
CA ILE A 268 -15.25 -20.71 13.35
C ILE A 268 -16.33 -20.01 12.54
N LEU A 269 -15.96 -19.52 11.37
CA LEU A 269 -16.87 -19.03 10.35
C LEU A 269 -16.69 -19.85 9.08
N LEU A 270 -17.78 -20.49 8.66
CA LEU A 270 -17.88 -21.16 7.35
C LEU A 270 -18.74 -20.28 6.44
N PHE A 271 -18.11 -19.65 5.45
CA PHE A 271 -18.76 -18.70 4.56
C PHE A 271 -18.75 -19.19 3.11
N THR A 272 -19.91 -19.22 2.46
CA THR A 272 -20.02 -19.54 1.04
C THR A 272 -20.72 -18.44 0.27
N ASP A 273 -20.23 -18.16 -0.93
CA ASP A 273 -20.82 -17.17 -1.82
C ASP A 273 -20.63 -17.57 -3.29
N LYS A 274 -21.61 -17.26 -4.14
CA LYS A 274 -21.57 -17.56 -5.58
C LYS A 274 -20.42 -16.86 -6.31
N GLU A 275 -20.05 -15.67 -5.82
CA GLU A 275 -19.01 -14.84 -6.41
C GLU A 275 -17.62 -15.15 -5.84
N GLN A 276 -17.50 -16.04 -4.84
CA GLN A 276 -16.23 -16.50 -4.31
C GLN A 276 -15.60 -17.52 -5.26
N PRO A 277 -14.46 -17.22 -5.91
CA PRO A 277 -13.94 -18.04 -6.99
C PRO A 277 -13.19 -19.30 -6.52
N TYR A 278 -12.56 -19.26 -5.35
CA TYR A 278 -11.74 -20.33 -4.78
C TYR A 278 -11.79 -20.30 -3.25
N THR A 279 -11.35 -21.37 -2.63
CA THR A 279 -11.34 -21.46 -1.17
C THR A 279 -10.18 -20.67 -0.57
N ILE A 280 -10.49 -19.91 0.48
CA ILE A 280 -9.50 -19.22 1.32
C ILE A 280 -9.73 -19.65 2.77
N VAL A 281 -8.65 -19.94 3.46
CA VAL A 281 -8.66 -20.21 4.90
C VAL A 281 -7.85 -19.15 5.60
N SER A 282 -8.39 -18.60 6.67
CA SER A 282 -7.71 -17.59 7.50
C SER A 282 -7.77 -18.01 8.97
N ILE A 283 -6.66 -17.90 9.67
CA ILE A 283 -6.55 -18.16 11.10
C ILE A 283 -6.10 -16.85 11.74
N TYR A 284 -6.95 -16.23 12.52
CA TYR A 284 -6.70 -14.92 13.13
C TYR A 284 -6.52 -15.01 14.64
N ASP A 285 -5.65 -14.17 15.15
CA ASP A 285 -5.39 -13.95 16.57
C ASP A 285 -5.22 -12.45 16.85
N PHE A 286 -5.49 -12.03 18.08
CA PHE A 286 -5.32 -10.64 18.48
C PHE A 286 -4.13 -10.47 19.42
N SER A 287 -3.31 -9.47 19.14
CA SER A 287 -2.26 -9.01 20.03
C SER A 287 -2.50 -7.55 20.44
N PRO A 288 -1.99 -7.12 21.61
CA PRO A 288 -2.10 -5.73 22.04
C PRO A 288 -1.40 -4.78 21.05
N ALA A 289 -2.06 -3.67 20.70
CA ALA A 289 -1.40 -2.49 20.19
C ALA A 289 -1.07 -1.55 21.34
N PHE A 290 0.09 -0.95 21.30
CA PHE A 290 0.57 -0.05 22.34
C PHE A 290 1.31 1.14 21.72
N PRO A 291 1.26 2.33 22.38
CA PRO A 291 1.97 3.49 21.89
C PRO A 291 3.50 3.30 21.98
N LEU A 292 4.22 3.85 21.03
CA LEU A 292 5.68 3.87 21.03
C LEU A 292 6.19 5.05 21.87
N ILE A 293 6.45 4.82 23.12
CA ILE A 293 6.90 5.85 24.09
C ILE A 293 8.31 5.62 24.60
N THR A 294 8.86 4.41 24.38
CA THR A 294 10.19 4.03 24.82
C THR A 294 10.94 3.25 23.74
N GLN A 295 12.26 3.14 23.86
CA GLN A 295 13.07 2.28 22.99
C GLN A 295 12.68 0.80 23.07
N ASN A 296 12.18 0.35 24.23
CA ASN A 296 11.71 -1.03 24.37
C ASN A 296 10.42 -1.28 23.57
N ASP A 297 9.55 -0.29 23.44
CA ASP A 297 8.34 -0.41 22.63
C ASP A 297 8.73 -0.58 21.14
N TYR A 298 9.69 0.22 20.65
CA TYR A 298 10.29 0.00 19.33
C TYR A 298 10.92 -1.38 19.19
N LYS A 299 11.63 -1.85 20.21
CA LYS A 299 12.22 -3.19 20.18
C LYS A 299 11.15 -4.28 20.06
N GLU A 300 10.07 -4.18 20.82
CA GLU A 300 8.97 -5.13 20.76
C GLU A 300 8.29 -5.10 19.39
N GLN A 301 7.97 -3.91 18.86
CA GLN A 301 7.37 -3.76 17.53
C GLN A 301 8.27 -4.34 16.42
N LEU A 302 9.57 -3.98 16.41
CA LEU A 302 10.51 -4.46 15.39
C LEU A 302 10.80 -5.95 15.52
N THR A 303 10.82 -6.50 16.74
CA THR A 303 10.93 -7.94 16.98
C THR A 303 9.74 -8.70 16.36
N ASN A 304 8.53 -8.19 16.55
CA ASN A 304 7.31 -8.77 15.97
C ASN A 304 7.30 -8.62 14.43
N LYS A 305 7.80 -7.51 13.90
CA LYS A 305 7.94 -7.29 12.44
C LYS A 305 8.95 -8.29 11.83
N ILE A 306 10.10 -8.49 12.47
CA ILE A 306 11.09 -9.49 12.03
C ILE A 306 10.47 -10.90 12.05
N LEU A 307 9.76 -11.24 13.12
CA LEU A 307 9.08 -12.54 13.24
C LEU A 307 8.04 -12.75 12.13
N LEU A 308 7.23 -11.74 11.84
CA LEU A 308 6.24 -11.79 10.77
C LEU A 308 6.88 -12.03 9.39
N TYR A 309 7.97 -11.35 9.09
CA TYR A 309 8.71 -11.54 7.84
C TYR A 309 9.33 -12.93 7.75
N ILE A 310 9.92 -13.44 8.83
CA ILE A 310 10.47 -14.80 8.86
C ILE A 310 9.37 -15.83 8.59
N LEU A 311 8.24 -15.70 9.27
CA LEU A 311 7.11 -16.61 9.10
C LEU A 311 6.55 -16.55 7.67
N ASN A 312 6.43 -15.33 7.12
CA ASN A 312 5.98 -15.15 5.75
C ASN A 312 6.96 -15.79 4.74
N ASN A 313 8.26 -15.61 4.91
CA ASN A 313 9.27 -16.24 4.05
C ASN A 313 9.18 -17.77 4.08
N ARG A 314 8.99 -18.38 5.25
CA ARG A 314 8.81 -19.84 5.36
C ARG A 314 7.53 -20.33 4.68
N ILE A 315 6.42 -19.57 4.80
CA ILE A 315 5.18 -19.86 4.07
C ILE A 315 5.40 -19.76 2.55
N GLN A 316 6.12 -18.74 2.09
CA GLN A 316 6.44 -18.57 0.67
C GLN A 316 7.36 -19.68 0.13
N GLU A 317 8.25 -20.24 0.93
CA GLU A 317 9.03 -21.43 0.56
C GLU A 317 8.14 -22.66 0.36
N LEU A 318 7.13 -22.85 1.22
CA LEU A 318 6.14 -23.93 1.04
C LEU A 318 5.33 -23.76 -0.24
N VAL A 319 4.89 -22.53 -0.53
CA VAL A 319 4.12 -22.16 -1.73
C VAL A 319 4.92 -22.42 -3.02
N LYS A 320 6.21 -22.09 -3.02
CA LYS A 320 7.10 -22.20 -4.18
C LYS A 320 7.87 -23.51 -4.22
N SER A 321 7.44 -24.51 -3.45
CA SER A 321 8.01 -25.86 -3.48
C SER A 321 7.50 -26.68 -4.67
N ASP A 322 8.16 -27.82 -4.97
CA ASP A 322 7.74 -28.74 -6.04
C ASP A 322 6.34 -29.33 -5.85
N ASN A 323 5.89 -29.45 -4.61
CA ASN A 323 4.56 -29.96 -4.25
C ASN A 323 3.90 -29.03 -3.24
N PRO A 324 3.41 -27.86 -3.67
CA PRO A 324 2.86 -26.87 -2.77
C PRO A 324 1.58 -27.39 -2.08
N PRO A 325 1.45 -27.19 -0.75
CA PRO A 325 0.28 -27.65 0.00
C PRO A 325 -0.96 -26.82 -0.28
N PHE A 326 -0.79 -25.63 -0.85
CA PHE A 326 -1.85 -24.68 -1.22
C PHE A 326 -1.34 -23.77 -2.36
N ILE A 327 -2.24 -23.02 -2.99
CA ILE A 327 -1.94 -22.21 -4.18
C ILE A 327 -1.08 -20.99 -3.80
N ASP A 328 -1.44 -20.31 -2.72
CA ASP A 328 -0.71 -19.18 -2.15
C ASP A 328 -0.97 -19.09 -0.66
N GLY A 329 -0.11 -18.37 0.08
CA GLY A 329 -0.27 -18.21 1.52
C GLY A 329 0.57 -17.06 2.07
N ALA A 330 0.13 -16.50 3.18
CA ALA A 330 0.82 -15.39 3.82
C ALA A 330 0.60 -15.34 5.33
N ALA A 331 1.55 -14.71 6.02
CA ALA A 331 1.37 -14.18 7.37
C ALA A 331 1.16 -12.66 7.28
N VAL A 332 0.14 -12.16 7.96
CA VAL A 332 -0.23 -10.74 7.97
C VAL A 332 -0.41 -10.21 9.38
N SER A 333 -0.19 -8.91 9.57
CA SER A 333 -0.49 -8.21 10.81
C SER A 333 -0.95 -6.80 10.45
N GLN A 334 -2.11 -6.40 10.97
CA GLN A 334 -2.65 -5.06 10.77
C GLN A 334 -3.30 -4.56 12.06
N GLN A 335 -3.21 -3.27 12.32
CA GLN A 335 -3.95 -2.67 13.42
C GLN A 335 -5.43 -2.57 13.03
N LEU A 336 -6.28 -3.32 13.74
CA LEU A 336 -7.72 -3.32 13.50
C LEU A 336 -8.46 -2.38 14.45
N LEU A 337 -8.02 -2.31 15.69
CA LEU A 337 -8.53 -1.41 16.73
C LEU A 337 -7.36 -0.59 17.28
N ASN A 338 -7.60 0.59 17.83
CA ASN A 338 -6.52 1.38 18.41
C ASN A 338 -5.74 0.59 19.48
N SER A 339 -6.38 -0.35 20.15
CA SER A 339 -5.79 -1.21 21.20
C SER A 339 -5.34 -2.59 20.73
N LYS A 340 -5.56 -2.98 19.44
CA LYS A 340 -5.34 -4.35 18.98
C LYS A 340 -4.83 -4.44 17.55
N TYR A 341 -3.80 -5.27 17.36
CA TYR A 341 -3.44 -5.85 16.08
C TYR A 341 -4.24 -7.13 15.83
N LEU A 342 -4.70 -7.30 14.60
CA LEU A 342 -5.18 -8.57 14.05
C LEU A 342 -4.02 -9.23 13.31
N ASN A 343 -3.58 -10.39 13.80
CA ASN A 343 -2.55 -11.19 13.16
C ASN A 343 -3.21 -12.36 12.47
N GLY A 344 -2.81 -12.66 11.25
CA GLY A 344 -3.42 -13.70 10.45
C GLY A 344 -2.41 -14.60 9.77
N LEU A 345 -2.72 -15.88 9.68
CA LEU A 345 -2.15 -16.83 8.74
C LEU A 345 -3.24 -17.21 7.76
N LEU A 346 -2.97 -17.05 6.48
CA LEU A 346 -3.97 -17.35 5.46
C LEU A 346 -3.36 -18.14 4.30
N PHE A 347 -4.22 -18.92 3.65
CA PHE A 347 -3.87 -19.53 2.38
C PHE A 347 -5.07 -19.59 1.44
N ALA A 348 -4.78 -19.56 0.14
CA ALA A 348 -5.70 -19.88 -0.94
C ALA A 348 -5.44 -21.32 -1.42
N GLY A 349 -6.49 -22.09 -1.62
CA GLY A 349 -6.36 -23.50 -2.03
C GLY A 349 -7.63 -24.06 -2.66
N TYR A 350 -7.60 -25.34 -2.96
CA TYR A 350 -8.76 -26.07 -3.42
C TYR A 350 -9.54 -26.68 -2.25
N ASP A 351 -10.83 -26.95 -2.43
CA ASP A 351 -11.69 -27.49 -1.36
C ASP A 351 -11.14 -28.76 -0.73
N ASN A 352 -10.47 -29.63 -1.50
CA ASN A 352 -9.84 -30.84 -1.01
C ASN A 352 -8.50 -30.62 -0.28
N GLN A 353 -8.02 -29.38 -0.20
CA GLN A 353 -6.76 -29.01 0.48
C GLN A 353 -7.00 -28.30 1.83
N ILE A 354 -8.24 -28.05 2.23
CA ILE A 354 -8.56 -27.27 3.46
C ILE A 354 -7.89 -27.90 4.68
N GLU A 355 -8.16 -29.18 4.99
CA GLU A 355 -7.61 -29.86 6.17
C GLU A 355 -6.08 -29.97 6.11
N SER A 356 -5.52 -30.36 4.96
CA SER A 356 -4.07 -30.48 4.79
C SER A 356 -3.37 -29.13 4.85
N GLY A 357 -3.95 -28.10 4.26
CA GLY A 357 -3.40 -26.73 4.28
C GLY A 357 -3.38 -26.14 5.69
N ILE A 358 -4.48 -26.26 6.44
CA ILE A 358 -4.52 -25.84 7.85
C ILE A 358 -3.46 -26.58 8.65
N LYS A 359 -3.34 -27.90 8.47
CA LYS A 359 -2.34 -28.69 9.18
C LYS A 359 -0.92 -28.20 8.88
N VAL A 360 -0.58 -27.96 7.61
CA VAL A 360 0.76 -27.48 7.21
C VAL A 360 1.05 -26.10 7.82
N LEU A 361 0.10 -25.15 7.80
CA LEU A 361 0.28 -23.85 8.46
C LEU A 361 0.47 -24.01 9.98
N LEU A 362 -0.31 -24.84 10.63
CA LEU A 362 -0.21 -25.06 12.07
C LEU A 362 1.05 -25.86 12.43
N ASP A 363 1.54 -26.74 11.57
CA ASP A 363 2.84 -27.40 11.74
C ASP A 363 3.98 -26.38 11.69
N GLU A 364 3.88 -25.33 10.83
CA GLU A 364 4.87 -24.24 10.79
C GLU A 364 4.79 -23.36 12.06
N VAL A 365 3.58 -23.09 12.56
CA VAL A 365 3.38 -22.43 13.86
C VAL A 365 4.03 -23.24 14.99
N ALA A 366 3.76 -24.53 15.05
CA ALA A 366 4.37 -25.41 16.06
C ALA A 366 5.90 -25.47 15.91
N ARG A 367 6.42 -25.47 14.68
CA ARG A 367 7.85 -25.45 14.40
C ARG A 367 8.52 -24.21 14.99
N ILE A 368 7.96 -23.01 14.70
CA ILE A 368 8.53 -21.75 15.18
C ILE A 368 8.37 -21.59 16.69
N GLN A 369 7.27 -22.09 17.27
CA GLN A 369 7.04 -22.07 18.72
C GLN A 369 8.04 -23.01 19.47
N ASN A 370 8.32 -24.19 18.92
CA ASN A 370 9.14 -25.22 19.59
C ASN A 370 10.64 -24.99 19.37
N PHE A 371 11.04 -24.59 18.20
CA PHE A 371 12.45 -24.48 17.81
C PHE A 371 12.93 -23.04 17.61
N GLY A 372 11.99 -22.07 17.54
CA GLY A 372 12.33 -20.66 17.31
C GLY A 372 12.73 -20.38 15.87
N VAL A 373 13.59 -19.38 15.74
CA VAL A 373 14.14 -18.89 14.46
C VAL A 373 15.64 -19.13 14.42
N THR A 374 16.26 -19.10 13.23
CA THR A 374 17.72 -19.24 13.08
C THR A 374 18.42 -17.88 13.17
N ASP A 375 19.73 -17.90 13.47
CA ASP A 375 20.55 -16.69 13.49
C ASP A 375 20.61 -16.03 12.11
N SER A 376 20.66 -16.83 11.03
CA SER A 376 20.70 -16.36 9.65
C SER A 376 19.39 -15.66 9.24
N GLU A 377 18.24 -16.17 9.62
CA GLU A 377 16.95 -15.50 9.37
C GLU A 377 16.87 -14.12 10.04
N VAL A 378 17.24 -14.06 11.33
CA VAL A 378 17.21 -12.79 12.09
C VAL A 378 18.22 -11.81 11.50
N GLU A 379 19.42 -12.25 11.18
CA GLU A 379 20.46 -11.37 10.62
C GLU A 379 20.02 -10.81 9.25
N ARG A 380 19.47 -11.63 8.37
CA ARG A 380 18.94 -11.14 7.08
C ARG A 380 17.86 -10.09 7.26
N MET A 381 16.92 -10.30 8.18
CA MET A 381 15.85 -9.32 8.43
C MET A 381 16.39 -8.04 9.04
N ARG A 382 17.39 -8.13 9.92
CA ARG A 382 18.07 -6.95 10.45
C ARG A 382 18.76 -6.17 9.34
N GLN A 383 19.51 -6.84 8.46
CA GLN A 383 20.17 -6.20 7.32
C GLN A 383 19.17 -5.56 6.36
N SER A 384 18.06 -6.23 6.08
CA SER A 384 17.00 -5.67 5.23
C SER A 384 16.38 -4.40 5.82
N ILE A 385 16.12 -4.37 7.13
CA ILE A 385 15.60 -3.16 7.79
C ILE A 385 16.65 -2.04 7.76
N LEU A 386 17.92 -2.35 7.97
CA LEU A 386 18.99 -1.36 7.97
C LEU A 386 19.28 -0.82 6.56
N ALA A 387 19.18 -1.65 5.53
CA ALA A 387 19.35 -1.24 4.14
C ALA A 387 18.30 -0.19 3.72
N SER A 388 17.03 -0.38 4.11
CA SER A 388 15.90 0.50 3.81
C SER A 388 15.62 1.54 4.91
N LEU A 389 16.59 1.83 5.78
CA LEU A 389 16.36 2.70 6.94
C LEU A 389 16.16 4.16 6.55
N HIS A 390 16.98 4.63 5.61
CA HIS A 390 16.91 5.99 5.11
C HIS A 390 15.83 6.13 4.05
N ASP A 391 14.87 7.01 4.32
CA ASP A 391 13.76 7.30 3.41
C ASP A 391 13.45 8.79 3.43
N ASP A 392 13.84 9.50 2.36
CA ASP A 392 13.64 10.94 2.21
C ASP A 392 12.17 11.36 2.25
N SER A 393 11.25 10.47 1.88
CA SER A 393 9.81 10.76 1.93
C SER A 393 9.32 11.04 3.35
N LYS A 394 10.01 10.54 4.37
CA LYS A 394 9.74 10.85 5.78
C LYS A 394 9.97 12.32 6.15
N ASN A 395 10.69 13.06 5.33
CA ASN A 395 10.88 14.51 5.49
C ASN A 395 9.77 15.34 4.85
N GLU A 396 8.80 14.73 4.18
CA GLU A 396 7.68 15.44 3.57
C GLU A 396 6.62 15.86 4.61
N SER A 397 5.97 16.99 4.38
CA SER A 397 4.92 17.52 5.26
C SER A 397 3.76 16.54 5.44
N TYR A 398 3.44 15.77 4.38
CA TYR A 398 2.42 14.74 4.45
C TYR A 398 2.77 13.63 5.45
N TYR A 399 4.01 13.11 5.43
CA TYR A 399 4.44 12.11 6.41
C TYR A 399 4.42 12.65 7.85
N LEU A 400 4.93 13.85 8.03
CA LEU A 400 5.02 14.48 9.36
C LEU A 400 3.65 14.76 9.97
N VAL A 401 2.66 15.16 9.17
CA VAL A 401 1.29 15.37 9.65
C VAL A 401 0.62 14.05 10.03
N GLU A 402 0.89 12.95 9.32
CA GLU A 402 0.37 11.62 9.66
C GLU A 402 0.98 11.09 10.97
N VAL A 403 2.28 11.30 11.21
CA VAL A 403 2.94 10.96 12.48
C VAL A 403 2.31 11.71 13.66
N LEU A 404 1.95 12.99 13.47
CA LEU A 404 1.24 13.78 14.49
C LEU A 404 -0.22 13.33 14.66
N THR A 405 -0.87 12.92 13.58
CA THR A 405 -2.22 12.36 13.63
C THR A 405 -2.21 11.04 14.43
N ASP A 406 -1.24 10.16 14.16
CA ASP A 406 -1.07 8.94 14.95
C ASP A 406 -0.81 9.24 16.42
N TYR A 407 0.00 10.24 16.75
CA TYR A 407 0.21 10.67 18.14
C TYR A 407 -1.11 11.06 18.83
N CYS A 408 -1.97 11.81 18.17
CA CYS A 408 -3.27 12.20 18.70
C CYS A 408 -4.21 11.01 18.92
N ILE A 409 -4.05 9.93 18.16
CA ILE A 409 -4.90 8.74 18.21
C ILE A 409 -4.31 7.68 19.14
N SER A 410 -3.02 7.33 18.97
CA SER A 410 -2.37 6.22 19.66
C SER A 410 -1.54 6.64 20.88
N GLY A 411 -1.06 7.89 20.89
CA GLY A 411 -0.10 8.39 21.90
C GLY A 411 1.36 8.04 21.59
N SER A 412 1.67 7.51 20.39
CA SER A 412 3.05 7.20 19.98
C SER A 412 3.87 8.48 19.81
N ILE A 413 5.02 8.61 20.48
CA ILE A 413 5.82 9.83 20.50
C ILE A 413 6.34 10.17 19.08
N PRO A 414 6.02 11.35 18.51
CA PRO A 414 6.47 11.76 17.19
C PRO A 414 7.96 12.13 17.23
N LEU A 415 8.79 11.30 16.61
CA LEU A 415 10.22 11.53 16.45
C LEU A 415 10.48 12.38 15.18
N SER A 416 11.62 13.06 15.13
CA SER A 416 12.10 13.53 13.83
C SER A 416 12.57 12.34 13.01
N PRO A 417 12.52 12.39 11.65
CA PRO A 417 13.01 11.31 10.80
C PRO A 417 14.40 10.81 11.20
N ALA A 418 15.35 11.71 11.38
CA ALA A 418 16.72 11.36 11.82
C ALA A 418 16.77 10.72 13.22
N ALA A 419 15.89 11.12 14.15
CA ALA A 419 15.83 10.50 15.48
C ALA A 419 15.18 9.12 15.40
N GLU A 420 14.17 8.93 14.57
CA GLU A 420 13.57 7.62 14.30
C GLU A 420 14.59 6.66 13.69
N GLU A 421 15.31 7.08 12.66
CA GLU A 421 16.40 6.29 12.07
C GLU A 421 17.42 5.85 13.12
N ALA A 422 17.90 6.77 13.95
CA ALA A 422 18.86 6.44 15.02
C ALA A 422 18.30 5.46 16.06
N VAL A 423 17.03 5.59 16.42
CA VAL A 423 16.36 4.65 17.34
C VAL A 423 16.19 3.29 16.69
N VAL A 424 15.73 3.24 15.44
CA VAL A 424 15.54 1.98 14.70
C VAL A 424 16.88 1.26 14.52
N GLU A 425 17.93 1.97 14.09
CA GLU A 425 19.28 1.40 13.97
C GLU A 425 19.79 0.80 15.27
N LEU A 426 19.71 1.58 16.37
CA LEU A 426 20.12 1.12 17.69
C LEU A 426 19.34 -0.11 18.14
N VAL A 427 18.03 -0.08 17.98
CA VAL A 427 17.13 -1.13 18.42
C VAL A 427 17.29 -2.39 17.60
N VAL A 428 17.30 -2.30 16.26
CA VAL A 428 17.47 -3.43 15.33
C VAL A 428 18.79 -4.13 15.63
N ASN A 429 19.89 -3.39 15.83
CA ASN A 429 21.19 -3.95 16.21
C ASN A 429 21.19 -4.66 17.58
N SER A 430 20.21 -4.38 18.42
CA SER A 430 20.06 -5.01 19.76
C SER A 430 19.16 -6.24 19.77
N ILE A 431 18.38 -6.48 18.70
CA ILE A 431 17.46 -7.63 18.61
C ILE A 431 18.27 -8.90 18.38
N THR A 432 18.02 -9.90 19.20
CA THR A 432 18.69 -11.21 19.15
C THR A 432 17.75 -12.31 18.67
N THR A 433 18.31 -13.42 18.23
CA THR A 433 17.57 -14.65 17.91
C THR A 433 16.73 -15.14 19.09
N GLU A 434 17.20 -14.94 20.32
CA GLU A 434 16.44 -15.27 21.53
C GLU A 434 15.22 -14.36 21.70
N ASP A 435 15.33 -13.06 21.42
CA ASP A 435 14.21 -12.12 21.48
C ASP A 435 13.10 -12.54 20.50
N VAL A 436 13.46 -12.83 19.25
CA VAL A 436 12.51 -13.25 18.20
C VAL A 436 11.93 -14.64 18.50
N SER A 437 12.76 -15.60 18.94
CA SER A 437 12.28 -16.93 19.34
C SER A 437 11.38 -16.91 20.56
N LYS A 438 11.55 -15.93 21.46
CA LYS A 438 10.63 -15.72 22.57
C LYS A 438 9.29 -15.16 22.08
N ALA A 439 9.30 -14.20 21.16
CA ALA A 439 8.08 -13.67 20.55
C ALA A 439 7.33 -14.76 19.77
N ALA A 440 8.05 -15.64 19.08
CA ALA A 440 7.49 -16.76 18.29
C ALA A 440 6.59 -17.69 19.12
N LYS A 441 6.83 -17.82 20.42
CA LYS A 441 5.99 -18.63 21.33
C LYS A 441 4.56 -18.11 21.47
N ASN A 442 4.33 -16.85 21.11
CA ASN A 442 3.03 -16.18 21.20
C ASN A 442 2.27 -16.17 19.87
N VAL A 443 2.86 -16.68 18.79
CA VAL A 443 2.16 -16.75 17.49
C VAL A 443 0.98 -17.69 17.63
N ILE A 444 -0.23 -17.14 17.40
CA ILE A 444 -1.51 -17.90 17.47
C ILE A 444 -1.64 -18.73 18.77
N ALA A 445 -1.00 -18.26 19.85
CA ALA A 445 -1.02 -18.96 21.13
C ALA A 445 -2.22 -18.58 22.02
N ASN A 446 -2.97 -17.56 21.62
CA ASN A 446 -4.09 -17.05 22.41
C ASN A 446 -5.30 -17.98 22.41
N ARG A 447 -6.13 -17.86 23.43
CA ARG A 447 -7.34 -18.69 23.59
C ARG A 447 -8.44 -18.32 22.58
N GLY A 448 -8.48 -17.06 22.15
CA GLY A 448 -9.52 -16.50 21.31
C GLY A 448 -9.16 -16.47 19.83
N VAL A 449 -8.80 -17.59 19.24
CA VAL A 449 -8.51 -17.70 17.82
C VAL A 449 -9.80 -17.74 17.01
N PHE A 450 -9.78 -17.06 15.85
CA PHE A 450 -10.84 -17.08 14.87
C PHE A 450 -10.37 -17.79 13.60
N LEU A 451 -11.05 -18.88 13.25
CA LEU A 451 -10.82 -19.64 12.01
C LEU A 451 -11.92 -19.32 11.01
N GLU A 452 -11.56 -18.83 9.85
CA GLU A 452 -12.46 -18.59 8.73
C GLU A 452 -12.15 -19.54 7.58
N VAL A 453 -13.19 -20.14 7.00
CA VAL A 453 -13.14 -20.87 5.74
C VAL A 453 -14.18 -20.27 4.82
N ARG A 454 -13.73 -19.74 3.69
CA ARG A 454 -14.63 -19.17 2.68
C ARG A 454 -14.41 -19.79 1.31
N GLY A 455 -15.49 -20.05 0.57
CA GLY A 455 -15.44 -20.70 -0.72
C GLY A 455 -16.70 -20.46 -1.56
N ASN A 456 -16.73 -21.08 -2.73
CA ASN A 456 -17.88 -21.03 -3.61
C ASN A 456 -19.11 -21.66 -2.93
N GLU A 457 -20.33 -21.32 -3.36
CA GLU A 457 -21.57 -21.88 -2.82
C GLU A 457 -21.66 -23.41 -2.91
N ASN A 458 -20.91 -24.03 -3.80
CA ASN A 458 -20.83 -25.48 -3.99
C ASN A 458 -19.62 -26.11 -3.28
N ALA A 459 -18.80 -25.33 -2.57
CA ALA A 459 -17.63 -25.82 -1.86
C ALA A 459 -18.05 -26.79 -0.74
N VAL A 460 -17.25 -27.82 -0.55
CA VAL A 460 -17.46 -28.82 0.50
C VAL A 460 -16.44 -28.58 1.61
N PHE A 461 -16.90 -27.96 2.69
CA PHE A 461 -16.07 -27.69 3.85
C PHE A 461 -16.02 -28.86 4.83
N PRO A 462 -14.90 -29.06 5.55
CA PRO A 462 -14.86 -29.87 6.74
C PRO A 462 -15.86 -29.37 7.78
N THR A 463 -16.27 -30.23 8.69
CA THR A 463 -17.16 -29.82 9.80
C THR A 463 -16.36 -28.95 10.79
N GLU A 464 -17.06 -28.08 11.54
CA GLU A 464 -16.43 -27.31 12.63
C GLU A 464 -15.72 -28.21 13.64
N GLU A 465 -16.28 -29.39 13.94
CA GLU A 465 -15.66 -30.41 14.82
C GLU A 465 -14.31 -30.88 14.26
N THR A 466 -14.25 -31.19 12.95
CA THR A 466 -13.00 -31.58 12.28
C THR A 466 -11.95 -30.47 12.33
N LEU A 467 -12.38 -29.23 12.06
CA LEU A 467 -11.48 -28.06 12.07
C LEU A 467 -10.95 -27.79 13.49
N MET A 468 -11.80 -27.91 14.49
CA MET A 468 -11.39 -27.78 15.90
C MET A 468 -10.45 -28.90 16.33
N ASP A 469 -10.69 -30.14 15.89
CA ASP A 469 -9.81 -31.27 16.23
C ASP A 469 -8.39 -31.06 15.65
N ILE A 470 -8.28 -30.60 14.38
CA ILE A 470 -7.01 -30.23 13.78
C ILE A 470 -6.31 -29.15 14.62
N TRP A 471 -7.05 -28.11 15.01
CA TRP A 471 -6.56 -27.02 15.83
C TRP A 471 -6.05 -27.47 17.21
N GLU A 472 -6.79 -28.33 17.88
CA GLU A 472 -6.45 -28.76 19.24
C GLU A 472 -5.26 -29.72 19.28
N ASN A 473 -5.00 -30.41 18.17
CA ASN A 473 -4.00 -31.45 18.09
C ASN A 473 -2.74 -31.08 17.33
N TYR A 474 -2.61 -29.86 16.77
CA TYR A 474 -1.47 -29.49 15.92
C TYR A 474 -0.12 -29.56 16.66
N GLN A 475 -0.07 -29.27 17.96
CA GLN A 475 1.16 -29.37 18.76
C GLN A 475 1.65 -30.81 18.98
N ASN A 476 0.81 -31.83 18.68
CA ASN A 476 1.18 -33.23 18.78
C ASN A 476 1.86 -33.79 17.53
N SER A 477 1.98 -32.98 16.48
CA SER A 477 2.67 -33.38 15.24
C SER A 477 4.19 -33.60 15.48
N GLU A 478 4.74 -34.64 14.84
CA GLU A 478 6.20 -34.82 14.81
C GLU A 478 6.81 -33.79 13.87
N ILE A 479 7.42 -32.74 14.43
CA ILE A 479 7.99 -31.62 13.69
C ILE A 479 9.50 -31.57 13.91
N VAL A 480 10.24 -31.32 12.82
CA VAL A 480 11.70 -31.08 12.88
C VAL A 480 11.97 -29.57 12.87
N ALA A 481 13.12 -29.15 13.37
CA ALA A 481 13.57 -27.76 13.29
C ALA A 481 13.69 -27.31 11.83
N TYR A 482 13.47 -26.02 11.59
CA TYR A 482 13.70 -25.42 10.28
C TYR A 482 15.20 -25.42 9.97
N GLU A 483 15.55 -25.86 8.77
CA GLU A 483 16.91 -25.81 8.23
C GLU A 483 16.97 -24.70 7.18
N ASP A 484 17.68 -23.63 7.50
CA ASP A 484 17.90 -22.52 6.56
C ASP A 484 18.98 -22.91 5.55
N SER A 485 18.57 -23.26 4.34
CA SER A 485 19.50 -23.54 3.23
C SER A 485 20.01 -22.20 2.70
N THR A 486 21.16 -21.74 3.18
CA THR A 486 21.87 -20.63 2.55
C THR A 486 22.79 -21.17 1.48
N LEU A 487 22.67 -20.67 0.26
CA LEU A 487 23.67 -20.87 -0.77
C LEU A 487 24.89 -20.00 -0.42
N ASP A 488 26.02 -20.65 -0.17
CA ASP A 488 27.32 -19.98 -0.06
C ASP A 488 27.86 -19.84 -1.50
N ALA A 489 27.39 -18.79 -2.22
CA ALA A 489 27.65 -18.70 -3.64
C ALA A 489 28.08 -17.33 -4.11
N ASP A 490 29.26 -17.26 -4.69
CA ASP A 490 29.66 -16.22 -5.65
C ASP A 490 28.82 -16.38 -6.94
N TRP A 491 27.51 -16.10 -6.86
CA TRP A 491 26.60 -16.24 -8.00
C TRP A 491 26.58 -15.01 -8.89
N LEU A 492 26.95 -13.85 -8.34
CA LEU A 492 27.09 -12.60 -9.09
C LEU A 492 28.41 -12.66 -9.89
N ILE A 493 28.28 -12.60 -11.20
CA ILE A 493 29.42 -12.71 -12.12
C ILE A 493 30.03 -11.33 -12.35
N ILE A 494 31.34 -11.26 -12.23
CA ILE A 494 32.15 -10.12 -12.71
C ILE A 494 32.80 -10.54 -14.02
N PRO A 495 32.48 -9.89 -15.17
CA PRO A 495 33.12 -10.22 -16.45
C PRO A 495 34.64 -10.04 -16.37
N GLU A 496 35.39 -11.02 -16.95
CA GLU A 496 36.89 -11.01 -16.92
C GLU A 496 37.47 -9.83 -17.70
N ASN A 497 36.76 -9.34 -18.73
CA ASN A 497 37.21 -8.28 -19.60
C ASN A 497 36.31 -7.05 -19.43
N LYS A 498 36.82 -5.87 -19.80
CA LYS A 498 36.06 -4.62 -19.88
C LYS A 498 35.97 -4.21 -21.33
N ALA A 499 34.79 -3.80 -21.76
CA ALA A 499 34.60 -3.24 -23.08
C ALA A 499 35.11 -1.80 -23.14
N LYS A 500 35.42 -1.33 -24.33
CA LYS A 500 35.82 0.08 -24.53
C LYS A 500 34.61 0.98 -24.63
N ILE A 501 34.71 2.16 -24.04
CA ILE A 501 33.84 3.28 -24.35
C ILE A 501 34.37 3.88 -25.67
N THR A 502 33.62 3.68 -26.74
CA THR A 502 34.03 4.14 -28.11
C THR A 502 33.73 5.59 -28.34
N SER A 503 32.72 6.15 -27.64
CA SER A 503 32.39 7.58 -27.67
C SER A 503 31.87 8.06 -26.30
N LYS A 504 32.27 9.31 -25.96
CA LYS A 504 31.74 10.05 -24.83
C LYS A 504 31.46 11.49 -25.27
N GLU A 505 30.22 11.93 -25.15
CA GLU A 505 29.76 13.24 -25.62
C GLU A 505 28.81 13.89 -24.59
N VAL A 506 28.97 15.15 -24.30
CA VAL A 506 27.99 15.95 -23.53
C VAL A 506 26.91 16.42 -24.50
N VAL A 507 25.75 15.76 -24.50
CA VAL A 507 24.66 16.02 -25.44
C VAL A 507 23.74 17.16 -25.00
N SER A 508 23.66 17.42 -23.68
CA SER A 508 23.06 18.66 -23.13
C SER A 508 23.90 19.22 -22.02
N LYS A 509 24.47 20.42 -22.26
CA LYS A 509 25.21 21.13 -21.22
C LYS A 509 24.29 21.79 -20.19
N ALA A 510 23.11 22.20 -20.61
CA ALA A 510 22.13 22.84 -19.74
C ALA A 510 21.56 21.84 -18.71
N ASP A 511 21.36 20.60 -19.15
CA ASP A 511 20.78 19.56 -18.31
C ASP A 511 21.84 18.61 -17.72
N GLY A 512 23.14 18.79 -18.09
CA GLY A 512 24.23 17.95 -17.58
C GLY A 512 24.23 16.52 -18.10
N ILE A 513 23.68 16.28 -19.32
CA ILE A 513 23.51 14.92 -19.86
C ILE A 513 24.75 14.52 -20.67
N THR A 514 25.36 13.39 -20.29
CA THR A 514 26.46 12.74 -20.99
C THR A 514 25.97 11.47 -21.68
N LYS A 515 26.33 11.31 -22.95
CA LYS A 515 26.11 10.09 -23.74
C LYS A 515 27.41 9.29 -23.84
N TYR A 516 27.32 7.99 -23.59
CA TYR A 516 28.39 7.03 -23.85
C TYR A 516 27.94 6.03 -24.91
N VAL A 517 28.85 5.58 -25.78
CA VAL A 517 28.63 4.48 -26.70
C VAL A 517 29.67 3.40 -26.37
N LEU A 518 29.24 2.19 -26.17
CA LEU A 518 30.08 1.06 -25.80
C LEU A 518 30.49 0.23 -27.04
N GLU A 519 31.49 -0.61 -26.89
CA GLU A 519 32.04 -1.42 -27.99
C GLU A 519 31.02 -2.39 -28.62
N ASN A 520 30.08 -2.89 -27.83
CA ASN A 520 28.97 -3.74 -28.27
C ASN A 520 27.75 -2.97 -28.84
N GLY A 521 27.90 -1.66 -29.08
CA GLY A 521 26.84 -0.81 -29.63
C GLY A 521 25.86 -0.22 -28.62
N ALA A 522 25.86 -0.68 -27.36
CA ALA A 522 24.99 -0.16 -26.33
C ALA A 522 25.17 1.37 -26.12
N THR A 523 24.07 2.06 -25.98
CA THR A 523 24.06 3.51 -25.76
C THR A 523 23.63 3.82 -24.31
N VAL A 524 24.42 4.61 -23.60
CA VAL A 524 24.15 5.02 -22.21
C VAL A 524 23.99 6.53 -22.13
N PHE A 525 22.91 7.01 -21.52
CA PHE A 525 22.72 8.40 -21.12
C PHE A 525 22.80 8.51 -19.61
N ALA A 526 23.58 9.46 -19.13
CA ALA A 526 23.79 9.67 -17.70
C ALA A 526 23.64 11.14 -17.32
N LYS A 527 22.87 11.40 -16.25
CA LYS A 527 22.68 12.73 -15.67
C LYS A 527 22.97 12.65 -14.17
N LYS A 528 24.11 13.27 -13.74
CA LYS A 528 24.36 13.42 -12.31
C LYS A 528 23.42 14.48 -11.72
N THR A 529 22.75 14.16 -10.63
CA THR A 529 21.84 15.06 -9.90
C THR A 529 22.08 14.93 -8.40
N ASP A 530 21.67 15.96 -7.68
CA ASP A 530 21.66 16.06 -6.22
C ASP A 530 20.22 16.18 -5.68
N TYR A 531 19.22 15.74 -6.45
CA TYR A 531 17.81 15.85 -6.06
C TYR A 531 17.44 14.93 -4.90
N THR A 532 18.09 13.76 -4.85
CA THR A 532 17.97 12.79 -3.77
C THR A 532 19.39 12.31 -3.45
N GLU A 533 19.80 12.41 -2.19
CA GLU A 533 21.12 11.99 -1.72
C GLU A 533 21.24 10.47 -1.80
N ASP A 534 22.40 9.97 -2.23
CA ASP A 534 22.77 8.55 -2.28
C ASP A 534 21.77 7.66 -3.06
N LYS A 535 21.08 8.21 -4.08
CA LYS A 535 20.09 7.46 -4.87
C LYS A 535 20.26 7.68 -6.37
N ILE A 536 20.10 6.60 -7.13
CA ILE A 536 20.16 6.58 -8.59
C ILE A 536 18.90 5.94 -9.13
N SER A 537 18.20 6.66 -10.01
CA SER A 537 17.13 6.10 -10.83
C SER A 537 17.69 5.59 -12.14
N PHE A 538 17.23 4.45 -12.60
CA PHE A 538 17.64 3.88 -13.89
C PHE A 538 16.44 3.42 -14.71
N SER A 539 16.59 3.50 -16.04
CA SER A 539 15.62 2.99 -17.00
C SER A 539 16.36 2.50 -18.24
N PHE A 540 16.26 1.25 -18.58
CA PHE A 540 16.89 0.59 -19.72
C PHE A 540 15.80 0.11 -20.63
N ILE A 541 15.71 0.61 -21.85
CA ILE A 541 14.55 0.38 -22.74
C ILE A 541 15.06 -0.01 -24.11
N SER A 542 14.46 -1.05 -24.69
CA SER A 542 14.57 -1.45 -26.09
C SER A 542 13.20 -1.39 -26.76
N PRO A 543 13.11 -0.95 -28.02
CA PRO A 543 11.86 -0.97 -28.77
C PRO A 543 11.57 -2.38 -29.31
N GLY A 544 10.32 -2.79 -29.28
CA GLY A 544 9.90 -4.11 -29.81
C GLY A 544 8.74 -4.70 -29.05
N GLY A 545 9.00 -5.16 -27.86
CA GLY A 545 8.04 -5.74 -26.94
C GLY A 545 7.24 -6.91 -27.54
N LEU A 546 6.07 -7.12 -27.01
CA LEU A 546 5.13 -8.14 -27.50
C LEU A 546 4.60 -7.83 -28.90
N SER A 547 4.84 -6.64 -29.48
CA SER A 547 4.47 -6.32 -30.85
C SER A 547 5.17 -7.21 -31.88
N LEU A 548 6.36 -7.69 -31.54
CA LEU A 548 7.17 -8.59 -32.38
C LEU A 548 6.78 -10.07 -32.23
N VAL A 549 6.03 -10.41 -31.19
CA VAL A 549 5.52 -11.75 -30.96
C VAL A 549 4.27 -12.01 -31.79
N SER A 550 4.12 -13.19 -32.37
CA SER A 550 2.94 -13.59 -33.12
C SER A 550 1.70 -13.68 -32.23
N ASP A 551 0.49 -13.59 -32.81
CA ASP A 551 -0.74 -13.70 -32.03
C ASP A 551 -0.92 -15.10 -31.41
N ASP A 552 -0.38 -16.15 -32.06
CA ASP A 552 -0.44 -17.52 -31.53
C ASP A 552 0.46 -17.71 -30.27
N GLU A 553 1.53 -16.93 -30.18
CA GLU A 553 2.50 -17.00 -29.08
C GLU A 553 2.31 -15.84 -28.06
N TYR A 554 1.39 -14.94 -28.33
CA TYR A 554 1.22 -13.72 -27.53
C TYR A 554 1.00 -14.00 -26.03
N VAL A 555 0.17 -14.99 -25.70
CA VAL A 555 -0.10 -15.35 -24.31
C VAL A 555 1.18 -15.88 -23.62
N SER A 556 1.97 -16.70 -24.32
CA SER A 556 3.27 -17.14 -23.80
C SER A 556 4.22 -15.97 -23.56
N GLY A 557 4.23 -14.98 -24.47
CA GLY A 557 4.99 -13.74 -24.31
C GLY A 557 4.54 -12.91 -23.10
N ALA A 558 3.24 -12.84 -22.85
CA ALA A 558 2.70 -12.13 -21.68
C ALA A 558 3.11 -12.76 -20.33
N PHE A 559 3.45 -14.06 -20.31
CA PHE A 559 3.95 -14.76 -19.13
C PHE A 559 5.49 -14.75 -19.01
N ALA A 560 6.20 -14.31 -20.04
CA ALA A 560 7.64 -14.47 -20.15
C ALA A 560 8.44 -13.75 -19.04
N THR A 561 8.05 -12.52 -18.71
CA THR A 561 8.71 -11.70 -17.68
C THR A 561 8.54 -12.32 -16.29
N ASP A 562 7.31 -12.64 -15.91
CA ASP A 562 7.01 -13.24 -14.60
C ASP A 562 7.68 -14.60 -14.44
N PHE A 563 7.70 -15.40 -15.51
CA PHE A 563 8.35 -16.70 -15.48
C PHE A 563 9.86 -16.58 -15.24
N SER A 564 10.54 -15.65 -15.92
CA SER A 564 11.97 -15.39 -15.69
C SER A 564 12.23 -14.85 -14.28
N THR A 565 11.49 -13.83 -13.86
CA THR A 565 11.68 -13.18 -12.56
C THR A 565 11.48 -14.15 -11.41
N LEU A 566 10.42 -14.96 -11.45
CA LEU A 566 10.14 -15.94 -10.40
C LEU A 566 11.13 -17.11 -10.39
N SER A 567 11.70 -17.48 -11.56
CA SER A 567 12.66 -18.57 -11.63
C SER A 567 14.03 -18.19 -11.10
N GLY A 568 14.45 -16.92 -11.26
CA GLY A 568 15.74 -16.43 -10.78
C GLY A 568 16.80 -16.24 -11.89
N LEU A 569 18.07 -16.20 -11.52
CA LEU A 569 19.19 -15.94 -12.43
C LEU A 569 20.38 -16.85 -12.13
N ASN A 570 21.13 -17.22 -13.17
CA ASN A 570 22.39 -17.99 -13.07
C ASN A 570 22.28 -19.27 -12.22
N GLY A 571 21.13 -19.95 -12.26
CA GLY A 571 20.88 -21.17 -11.48
C GLY A 571 20.52 -20.93 -10.01
N VAL A 572 20.43 -19.67 -9.57
CA VAL A 572 20.00 -19.30 -8.23
C VAL A 572 18.53 -18.94 -8.27
N SER A 573 17.71 -19.53 -7.39
CA SER A 573 16.28 -19.28 -7.34
C SER A 573 15.99 -17.85 -6.88
N TYR A 574 14.83 -17.32 -7.26
CA TYR A 574 14.37 -16.01 -6.78
C TYR A 574 14.37 -15.90 -5.25
N MET A 575 13.93 -16.96 -4.55
CA MET A 575 13.93 -16.99 -3.07
C MET A 575 15.35 -16.90 -2.49
N ASP A 576 16.30 -17.61 -3.08
CA ASP A 576 17.69 -17.54 -2.65
C ASP A 576 18.33 -16.19 -3.01
N MET A 577 17.99 -15.61 -4.17
CA MET A 577 18.42 -14.26 -4.54
C MET A 577 17.94 -13.22 -3.51
N GLN A 578 16.69 -13.28 -3.07
CA GLN A 578 16.18 -12.39 -2.02
C GLN A 578 16.93 -12.57 -0.70
N LYS A 579 17.30 -13.81 -0.34
CA LYS A 579 18.12 -14.05 0.86
C LYS A 579 19.54 -13.48 0.72
N LEU A 580 20.15 -13.63 -0.45
CA LEU A 580 21.53 -13.20 -0.73
C LEU A 580 21.68 -11.68 -0.91
N LEU A 581 20.60 -10.99 -1.27
CA LEU A 581 20.56 -9.54 -1.50
C LEU A 581 19.83 -8.76 -0.40
N ALA A 582 19.57 -9.40 0.75
CA ALA A 582 18.80 -8.78 1.84
C ALA A 582 19.47 -7.54 2.45
N ASP A 583 20.80 -7.37 2.25
CA ASP A 583 21.57 -6.20 2.68
C ASP A 583 21.61 -5.06 1.65
N LYS A 584 20.94 -5.22 0.51
CA LYS A 584 20.93 -4.26 -0.60
C LYS A 584 19.64 -3.43 -0.62
N ASP A 585 19.78 -2.15 -0.95
CA ASP A 585 18.64 -1.25 -1.13
C ASP A 585 18.47 -0.88 -2.60
N PHE A 586 17.52 -1.55 -3.25
CA PHE A 586 17.13 -1.27 -4.63
C PHE A 586 15.72 -1.72 -4.97
N SER A 587 15.14 -1.11 -5.99
CA SER A 587 14.03 -1.67 -6.75
C SER A 587 14.51 -2.07 -8.15
N TYR A 588 14.06 -3.19 -8.65
CA TYR A 588 14.43 -3.71 -9.97
C TYR A 588 13.20 -4.38 -10.59
N SER A 589 12.67 -3.78 -11.63
CA SER A 589 11.51 -4.30 -12.38
C SER A 589 11.95 -4.60 -13.80
N CYS A 590 11.77 -5.85 -14.23
CA CYS A 590 11.90 -6.29 -15.61
C CYS A 590 10.53 -6.31 -16.25
N PHE A 591 10.39 -5.87 -17.50
CA PHE A 591 9.13 -5.85 -18.22
C PHE A 591 9.29 -6.15 -19.72
N ILE A 592 8.24 -6.71 -20.32
CA ILE A 592 8.03 -6.81 -21.75
C ILE A 592 6.63 -6.29 -22.02
N ASP A 593 6.53 -5.01 -22.40
CA ASP A 593 5.27 -4.36 -22.73
C ASP A 593 4.88 -4.58 -24.20
N GLN A 594 3.78 -3.97 -24.63
CA GLN A 594 3.28 -4.15 -25.99
C GLN A 594 4.30 -3.70 -27.06
N TYR A 595 5.08 -2.63 -26.82
CA TYR A 595 5.95 -2.00 -27.82
C TYR A 595 7.39 -1.82 -27.37
N GLU A 596 7.69 -2.14 -26.16
CA GLU A 596 9.02 -2.03 -25.58
C GLU A 596 9.27 -3.10 -24.52
N GLU A 597 10.52 -3.40 -24.28
CA GLU A 597 10.98 -4.21 -23.16
C GLU A 597 12.10 -3.51 -22.40
N GLY A 598 12.34 -3.94 -21.17
CA GLY A 598 13.41 -3.32 -20.41
C GLY A 598 13.42 -3.57 -18.92
N PHE A 599 14.13 -2.66 -18.26
CA PHE A 599 14.30 -2.63 -16.81
C PHE A 599 14.09 -1.24 -16.29
N SER A 600 13.55 -1.10 -15.10
CA SER A 600 13.49 0.17 -14.41
C SER A 600 13.61 0.00 -12.91
N GLY A 601 14.02 1.05 -12.23
CA GLY A 601 14.10 1.02 -10.78
C GLY A 601 14.92 2.15 -10.19
N THR A 602 15.19 1.98 -8.90
CA THR A 602 16.05 2.86 -8.12
C THR A 602 17.06 2.02 -7.35
N VAL A 603 18.22 2.57 -7.09
CA VAL A 603 19.26 1.88 -6.33
C VAL A 603 20.03 2.88 -5.49
N LYS A 604 20.44 2.46 -4.31
CA LYS A 604 21.42 3.18 -3.50
C LYS A 604 22.75 3.26 -4.25
N SER A 605 23.42 4.40 -4.21
CA SER A 605 24.64 4.63 -4.98
C SER A 605 25.73 3.58 -4.72
N SER A 606 25.84 3.10 -3.47
CA SER A 606 26.74 2.01 -3.08
C SER A 606 26.41 0.66 -3.70
N ASP A 607 25.17 0.43 -4.10
CA ASP A 607 24.66 -0.85 -4.62
C ASP A 607 24.48 -0.86 -6.15
N LEU A 608 24.93 0.22 -6.85
CA LEU A 608 24.84 0.33 -8.31
C LEU A 608 25.47 -0.85 -9.04
N GLU A 609 26.59 -1.37 -8.54
CA GLU A 609 27.26 -2.55 -9.13
C GLU A 609 26.33 -3.77 -9.11
N THR A 610 25.59 -3.98 -8.04
CA THR A 610 24.63 -5.10 -7.92
C THR A 610 23.56 -5.05 -9.03
N ILE A 611 22.99 -3.87 -9.31
CA ILE A 611 22.00 -3.72 -10.39
C ILE A 611 22.60 -4.06 -11.75
N LEU A 612 23.83 -3.64 -12.00
CA LEU A 612 24.51 -3.94 -13.27
C LEU A 612 24.89 -5.43 -13.37
N GLN A 613 25.22 -6.08 -12.27
CA GLN A 613 25.40 -7.54 -12.21
C GLN A 613 24.09 -8.29 -12.51
N LEU A 614 22.98 -7.87 -11.91
CA LEU A 614 21.66 -8.45 -12.19
C LEU A 614 21.26 -8.23 -13.65
N THR A 615 21.48 -7.03 -14.18
CA THR A 615 21.24 -6.72 -15.59
C THR A 615 22.08 -7.63 -16.50
N TYR A 616 23.39 -7.74 -16.26
CA TYR A 616 24.29 -8.63 -17.01
C TYR A 616 23.78 -10.10 -16.98
N LEU A 617 23.40 -10.59 -15.79
CA LEU A 617 22.90 -11.95 -15.64
C LEU A 617 21.55 -12.17 -16.33
N THR A 618 20.70 -11.16 -16.41
CA THR A 618 19.41 -11.28 -17.12
C THR A 618 19.62 -11.49 -18.61
N PHE A 619 20.61 -10.84 -19.21
CA PHE A 619 20.98 -11.06 -20.61
C PHE A 619 21.72 -12.40 -20.82
N GLU A 620 22.68 -12.70 -19.97
CA GLU A 620 23.64 -13.78 -20.24
C GLU A 620 23.24 -15.13 -19.62
N LYS A 621 22.48 -15.10 -18.52
CA LYS A 621 22.18 -16.28 -17.69
C LYS A 621 20.75 -16.28 -17.14
N PRO A 622 19.71 -16.01 -17.98
CA PRO A 622 18.33 -16.19 -17.52
C PRO A 622 18.13 -17.64 -17.07
N TYR A 623 17.28 -17.84 -16.05
CA TYR A 623 17.03 -19.14 -15.47
C TYR A 623 15.54 -19.46 -15.47
N PHE A 624 15.16 -20.69 -15.79
CA PHE A 624 13.77 -21.11 -15.93
C PHE A 624 13.56 -22.46 -15.28
N THR A 625 12.55 -22.61 -14.42
CA THR A 625 12.26 -23.88 -13.73
C THR A 625 10.82 -24.33 -13.93
N ASP A 626 10.60 -25.65 -13.95
CA ASP A 626 9.26 -26.23 -14.02
C ASP A 626 8.43 -25.85 -12.79
N THR A 627 9.05 -25.80 -11.62
CA THR A 627 8.39 -25.43 -10.36
C THR A 627 7.76 -24.03 -10.45
N MET A 628 8.54 -23.03 -10.91
CA MET A 628 8.04 -21.66 -11.02
C MET A 628 7.04 -21.48 -12.16
N TRP A 629 7.20 -22.23 -13.26
CA TRP A 629 6.16 -22.28 -14.29
C TRP A 629 4.83 -22.80 -13.74
N ASN A 630 4.86 -23.90 -13.01
CA ASN A 630 3.66 -24.50 -12.42
C ASN A 630 3.00 -23.54 -11.40
N TYR A 631 3.82 -22.88 -10.59
CA TYR A 631 3.35 -21.86 -9.65
C TYR A 631 2.66 -20.71 -10.40
N LEU A 632 3.33 -20.10 -11.38
CA LEU A 632 2.79 -19.00 -12.19
C LEU A 632 1.50 -19.39 -12.91
N TYR A 633 1.50 -20.55 -13.57
CA TYR A 633 0.32 -21.04 -14.31
C TYR A 633 -0.86 -21.31 -13.39
N THR A 634 -0.63 -21.89 -12.21
CA THR A 634 -1.69 -22.16 -11.22
C THR A 634 -2.28 -20.86 -10.68
N ASN A 635 -1.45 -19.89 -10.33
CA ASN A 635 -1.91 -18.58 -9.85
C ASN A 635 -2.69 -17.83 -10.94
N ALA A 636 -2.19 -17.79 -12.16
CA ALA A 636 -2.87 -17.17 -13.30
C ALA A 636 -4.23 -17.83 -13.57
N SER A 637 -4.31 -19.17 -13.49
CA SER A 637 -5.57 -19.91 -13.65
C SER A 637 -6.57 -19.59 -12.53
N THR A 638 -6.10 -19.42 -11.32
CA THR A 638 -6.93 -19.03 -10.16
C THR A 638 -7.45 -17.59 -10.32
N MET A 639 -6.61 -16.65 -10.75
CA MET A 639 -7.04 -15.29 -11.07
C MET A 639 -8.06 -15.26 -12.22
N ALA A 640 -7.86 -16.08 -13.24
CA ALA A 640 -8.79 -16.19 -14.37
C ALA A 640 -10.19 -16.63 -13.92
N GLN A 641 -10.28 -17.59 -12.98
CA GLN A 641 -11.56 -17.99 -12.39
C GLN A 641 -12.27 -16.81 -11.68
N SER A 642 -11.53 -15.92 -11.06
CA SER A 642 -12.07 -14.70 -10.45
C SER A 642 -12.74 -13.80 -11.50
N TYR A 643 -12.08 -13.56 -12.63
CA TYR A 643 -12.65 -12.78 -13.75
C TYR A 643 -13.89 -13.44 -14.36
N GLU A 644 -13.97 -14.75 -14.38
CA GLU A 644 -15.11 -15.51 -14.94
C GLU A 644 -16.28 -15.61 -13.96
N THR A 645 -16.05 -15.41 -12.67
CA THR A 645 -17.04 -15.58 -11.61
C THR A 645 -17.63 -14.24 -11.14
N GLN A 646 -16.81 -13.21 -11.03
CA GLN A 646 -17.22 -11.92 -10.50
C GLN A 646 -17.92 -11.04 -11.56
N PRO A 647 -19.00 -10.32 -11.20
CA PRO A 647 -19.74 -9.47 -12.13
C PRO A 647 -18.87 -8.43 -12.86
N SER A 648 -17.90 -7.82 -12.18
CA SER A 648 -16.97 -6.86 -12.76
C SER A 648 -16.04 -7.48 -13.81
N GLY A 649 -15.59 -8.71 -13.58
CA GLY A 649 -14.77 -9.47 -14.53
C GLY A 649 -15.56 -9.82 -15.78
N ILE A 650 -16.81 -10.31 -15.62
CA ILE A 650 -17.71 -10.60 -16.74
C ILE A 650 -18.04 -9.34 -17.53
N PHE A 651 -18.32 -8.22 -16.84
CA PHE A 651 -18.54 -6.93 -17.51
C PHE A 651 -17.32 -6.49 -18.33
N SER A 652 -16.12 -6.58 -17.76
CA SER A 652 -14.87 -6.25 -18.46
C SER A 652 -14.65 -7.13 -19.69
N GLN A 653 -14.95 -8.42 -19.59
CA GLN A 653 -14.83 -9.36 -20.70
C GLN A 653 -15.76 -8.98 -21.86
N GLU A 654 -17.05 -8.76 -21.58
CA GLU A 654 -18.02 -8.37 -22.60
C GLU A 654 -17.71 -6.99 -23.21
N LEU A 655 -17.22 -6.06 -22.40
CA LEU A 655 -16.80 -4.74 -22.82
C LEU A 655 -15.62 -4.83 -23.81
N LEU A 656 -14.53 -5.53 -23.45
CA LEU A 656 -13.37 -5.67 -24.33
C LEU A 656 -13.71 -6.42 -25.62
N LYS A 657 -14.58 -7.43 -25.52
CA LYS A 657 -15.08 -8.16 -26.70
C LYS A 657 -15.86 -7.25 -27.65
N ALA A 658 -16.68 -6.35 -27.14
CA ALA A 658 -17.41 -5.40 -27.98
C ALA A 658 -16.49 -4.32 -28.58
N LEU A 659 -15.46 -3.89 -27.84
CA LEU A 659 -14.49 -2.90 -28.33
C LEU A 659 -13.50 -3.49 -29.33
N TYR A 660 -13.03 -4.72 -29.11
CA TYR A 660 -11.88 -5.27 -29.80
C TYR A 660 -12.14 -6.65 -30.42
N LYS A 661 -13.39 -7.13 -30.33
CA LYS A 661 -13.79 -8.48 -30.77
C LYS A 661 -13.01 -9.56 -30.04
N ASP A 662 -12.51 -10.56 -30.74
CA ASP A 662 -11.74 -11.65 -30.18
C ASP A 662 -10.22 -11.42 -30.34
N ASN A 663 -9.77 -10.15 -30.31
CA ASN A 663 -8.34 -9.85 -30.41
C ASN A 663 -7.61 -10.34 -29.18
N ILE A 664 -6.69 -11.29 -29.37
CA ILE A 664 -5.97 -11.96 -28.25
C ILE A 664 -5.19 -10.99 -27.36
N ARG A 665 -4.78 -9.82 -27.90
CA ARG A 665 -3.99 -8.80 -27.20
C ARG A 665 -4.85 -7.87 -26.34
N LYS A 666 -6.17 -7.97 -26.44
CA LYS A 666 -7.16 -7.11 -25.75
C LYS A 666 -8.25 -7.92 -25.06
N GLN A 667 -7.91 -9.08 -24.55
CA GLN A 667 -8.81 -9.93 -23.77
C GLN A 667 -8.47 -9.85 -22.27
N VAL A 668 -9.45 -10.09 -21.41
CA VAL A 668 -9.20 -10.40 -20.01
C VAL A 668 -8.59 -11.80 -19.89
N MET A 669 -7.81 -12.00 -18.85
CA MET A 669 -7.22 -13.29 -18.51
C MET A 669 -8.32 -14.27 -18.05
N THR A 670 -8.86 -15.05 -18.99
CA THR A 670 -9.78 -16.14 -18.71
C THR A 670 -9.03 -17.47 -18.61
N THR A 671 -9.67 -18.52 -18.11
CA THR A 671 -9.06 -19.86 -18.08
C THR A 671 -8.67 -20.36 -19.48
N ASP A 672 -9.50 -20.06 -20.50
CA ASP A 672 -9.18 -20.36 -21.91
C ASP A 672 -8.01 -19.51 -22.46
N TYR A 673 -7.83 -18.30 -21.95
CA TYR A 673 -6.66 -17.48 -22.28
C TYR A 673 -5.39 -18.07 -21.68
N VAL A 674 -5.39 -18.37 -20.37
CA VAL A 674 -4.25 -18.97 -19.67
C VAL A 674 -3.84 -20.31 -20.28
N ALA A 675 -4.82 -21.13 -20.72
CA ALA A 675 -4.56 -22.43 -21.34
C ALA A 675 -3.76 -22.35 -22.65
N LYS A 676 -3.58 -21.16 -23.26
CA LYS A 676 -2.75 -20.96 -24.45
C LYS A 676 -1.28 -20.70 -24.13
N ALA A 677 -0.95 -20.44 -22.86
CA ALA A 677 0.43 -20.19 -22.45
C ALA A 677 1.27 -21.46 -22.57
N ASN A 678 2.46 -21.35 -23.14
CA ASN A 678 3.43 -22.42 -23.29
C ASN A 678 4.75 -22.05 -22.61
N LYS A 679 5.26 -22.92 -21.75
CA LYS A 679 6.49 -22.72 -20.97
C LYS A 679 7.72 -22.43 -21.84
N ASP A 680 7.93 -23.30 -22.85
CA ASP A 680 9.14 -23.22 -23.69
C ASP A 680 9.12 -21.97 -24.57
N ASP A 681 7.95 -21.57 -25.04
CA ASP A 681 7.76 -20.31 -25.78
C ASP A 681 7.96 -19.08 -24.89
N SER A 682 7.48 -19.12 -23.64
CA SER A 682 7.71 -18.03 -22.68
C SER A 682 9.19 -17.82 -22.41
N ALA A 683 9.92 -18.89 -22.14
CA ALA A 683 11.37 -18.85 -21.90
C ALA A 683 12.15 -18.35 -23.14
N ARG A 684 11.78 -18.85 -24.34
CA ARG A 684 12.38 -18.43 -25.61
C ARG A 684 12.12 -16.94 -25.88
N ILE A 685 10.89 -16.49 -25.77
CA ILE A 685 10.51 -15.09 -26.02
C ILE A 685 11.27 -14.17 -25.06
N PHE A 686 11.35 -14.49 -23.79
CA PHE A 686 12.14 -13.70 -22.84
C PHE A 686 13.60 -13.59 -23.30
N THR A 687 14.23 -14.71 -23.64
CA THR A 687 15.63 -14.76 -24.08
C THR A 687 15.85 -13.96 -25.37
N GLU A 688 14.89 -13.99 -26.30
CA GLU A 688 14.95 -13.22 -27.55
C GLU A 688 14.83 -11.71 -27.31
N ARG A 689 13.95 -11.28 -26.38
CA ARG A 689 13.76 -9.84 -26.08
C ARG A 689 14.96 -9.24 -25.37
N PHE A 690 15.68 -10.01 -24.57
CA PHE A 690 16.90 -9.58 -23.85
C PHE A 690 18.17 -10.15 -24.49
N ALA A 691 18.26 -10.21 -25.83
CA ALA A 691 19.40 -10.77 -26.55
C ALA A 691 20.43 -9.72 -26.98
N ASN A 692 20.01 -8.48 -27.30
CA ASN A 692 20.83 -7.53 -28.03
C ASN A 692 21.00 -6.18 -27.27
N PRO A 693 22.12 -5.95 -26.58
CA PRO A 693 22.32 -4.74 -25.83
C PRO A 693 22.44 -3.48 -26.71
N SER A 694 22.77 -3.62 -28.01
CA SER A 694 22.88 -2.49 -28.96
C SER A 694 21.56 -1.80 -29.24
N ASP A 695 20.43 -2.50 -29.05
CA ASP A 695 19.09 -1.94 -29.23
C ASP A 695 18.57 -1.23 -27.98
N PHE A 696 19.22 -1.44 -26.85
CA PHE A 696 18.86 -0.79 -25.59
C PHE A 696 19.45 0.62 -25.44
N ILE A 697 18.63 1.50 -24.90
CA ILE A 697 19.06 2.79 -24.34
C ILE A 697 19.07 2.65 -22.82
N PHE A 698 20.27 2.75 -22.23
CA PHE A 698 20.48 2.70 -20.80
C PHE A 698 20.52 4.12 -20.24
N VAL A 699 19.62 4.46 -19.30
CA VAL A 699 19.55 5.80 -18.69
C VAL A 699 19.79 5.70 -17.20
N PHE A 700 20.68 6.59 -16.70
CA PHE A 700 20.95 6.77 -15.27
C PHE A 700 20.77 8.25 -14.90
N ALA A 701 20.05 8.49 -13.79
CA ALA A 701 19.92 9.83 -13.22
C ALA A 701 20.01 9.74 -11.70
N GLY A 702 20.90 10.54 -11.08
CA GLY A 702 21.05 10.55 -9.63
C GLY A 702 22.44 10.85 -9.14
N ASP A 703 22.72 10.48 -7.89
CA ASP A 703 23.97 10.74 -7.21
C ASP A 703 24.98 9.60 -7.43
N TYR A 704 25.86 9.76 -8.38
CA TYR A 704 26.94 8.80 -8.69
C TYR A 704 28.26 9.52 -9.01
N GLU A 705 29.38 8.83 -8.81
CA GLU A 705 30.66 9.33 -9.32
C GLU A 705 30.85 8.92 -10.79
N GLU A 706 31.16 9.90 -11.65
CA GLU A 706 31.22 9.69 -13.11
C GLU A 706 32.28 8.64 -13.52
N SER A 707 33.40 8.59 -12.81
CA SER A 707 34.45 7.59 -13.04
C SER A 707 33.97 6.17 -12.72
N ASP A 708 33.17 6.02 -11.66
CA ASP A 708 32.70 4.74 -11.20
C ASP A 708 31.59 4.22 -12.12
N LEU A 709 30.64 5.08 -12.50
CA LEU A 709 29.63 4.74 -13.51
C LEU A 709 30.30 4.31 -14.83
N ALA A 710 31.27 5.10 -15.33
CA ALA A 710 31.98 4.78 -16.57
C ALA A 710 32.72 3.43 -16.49
N ASN A 711 33.31 3.10 -15.35
CA ASN A 711 33.96 1.82 -15.11
C ASN A 711 32.93 0.67 -15.08
N LEU A 712 31.82 0.85 -14.38
CA LEU A 712 30.78 -0.17 -14.21
C LEU A 712 30.04 -0.49 -15.53
N ILE A 713 29.65 0.54 -16.31
CA ILE A 713 29.00 0.32 -17.62
C ILE A 713 29.95 -0.38 -18.60
N SER A 714 31.25 -0.05 -18.56
CA SER A 714 32.28 -0.72 -19.35
C SER A 714 32.46 -2.18 -18.94
N THR A 715 32.34 -2.50 -17.65
CA THR A 715 32.48 -3.85 -17.11
C THR A 715 31.28 -4.72 -17.41
N TYR A 716 30.07 -4.23 -17.16
CA TYR A 716 28.86 -5.06 -17.23
C TYR A 716 28.10 -4.83 -18.54
N ILE A 717 27.62 -3.63 -18.84
CA ILE A 717 26.80 -3.37 -20.04
C ILE A 717 27.59 -3.62 -21.32
N GLY A 718 28.83 -3.13 -21.39
CA GLY A 718 29.65 -3.22 -22.58
C GLY A 718 30.13 -4.63 -22.94
N THR A 719 30.07 -5.57 -21.98
CA THR A 719 30.48 -6.98 -22.14
C THR A 719 29.33 -7.92 -22.38
N ILE A 720 28.07 -7.43 -22.30
CA ILE A 720 26.92 -8.23 -22.72
C ILE A 720 27.10 -8.63 -24.17
N SER A 721 26.95 -9.93 -24.45
CA SER A 721 26.99 -10.47 -25.80
C SER A 721 25.73 -10.11 -26.58
N GLY A 722 25.81 -10.10 -27.90
CA GLY A 722 24.66 -9.84 -28.77
C GLY A 722 25.08 -9.42 -30.17
N GLU A 723 24.10 -9.26 -31.04
CA GLU A 723 24.29 -8.80 -32.40
C GLU A 723 23.96 -7.31 -32.51
N ASP A 724 24.49 -6.62 -33.51
CA ASP A 724 24.14 -5.23 -33.83
C ASP A 724 22.81 -5.23 -34.59
N VAL A 725 21.73 -5.16 -33.84
CA VAL A 725 20.35 -5.21 -34.34
C VAL A 725 19.60 -3.96 -33.91
N THR A 726 18.74 -3.45 -34.77
CA THR A 726 17.75 -2.43 -34.42
C THR A 726 16.35 -2.97 -34.71
N GLU A 727 15.59 -3.17 -33.67
CA GLU A 727 14.22 -3.62 -33.78
C GLU A 727 13.26 -2.45 -34.00
N THR A 728 12.15 -2.73 -34.68
CA THR A 728 11.09 -1.72 -34.93
C THR A 728 9.76 -2.32 -34.47
N PRO A 729 9.09 -1.68 -33.50
CA PRO A 729 7.79 -2.15 -33.05
C PRO A 729 6.77 -2.21 -34.18
N ILE A 730 5.93 -3.24 -34.16
CA ILE A 730 4.85 -3.44 -35.14
C ILE A 730 3.54 -2.97 -34.48
N TRP A 731 2.83 -2.04 -35.13
CA TRP A 731 1.52 -1.63 -34.67
C TRP A 731 0.52 -2.78 -34.73
N ARG A 732 0.04 -3.22 -33.59
CA ARG A 732 -0.86 -4.36 -33.42
C ARG A 732 -2.22 -3.99 -32.80
N GLU A 733 -2.47 -2.70 -32.56
CA GLU A 733 -3.73 -2.27 -31.97
C GLU A 733 -4.89 -2.47 -32.96
N PRO A 734 -5.98 -3.09 -32.52
CA PRO A 734 -7.20 -3.18 -33.34
C PRO A 734 -7.86 -1.81 -33.48
N ASP A 735 -8.54 -1.61 -34.59
CA ASP A 735 -9.34 -0.41 -34.80
C ASP A 735 -10.49 -0.34 -33.80
N PHE A 736 -10.76 0.86 -33.31
CA PHE A 736 -11.91 1.12 -32.46
C PHE A 736 -13.21 0.94 -33.26
N PRO A 737 -14.27 0.34 -32.68
CA PRO A 737 -15.49 0.05 -33.45
C PRO A 737 -16.17 1.33 -33.92
N ALA A 738 -16.65 1.28 -35.18
CA ALA A 738 -17.39 2.40 -35.75
C ALA A 738 -18.83 2.44 -35.24
N GLY A 739 -19.35 3.66 -34.99
CA GLY A 739 -20.74 3.88 -34.61
C GLY A 739 -21.02 3.56 -33.13
N LYS A 740 -22.28 3.70 -32.75
CA LYS A 740 -22.74 3.43 -31.36
C LYS A 740 -22.79 1.92 -31.11
N GLN A 741 -22.14 1.47 -30.08
CA GLN A 741 -22.30 0.13 -29.50
C GLN A 741 -23.07 0.25 -28.18
N GLU A 742 -23.86 -0.75 -27.83
CA GLU A 742 -24.57 -0.79 -26.55
C GLU A 742 -24.49 -2.22 -26.02
N ILE A 743 -24.02 -2.36 -24.80
CA ILE A 743 -23.85 -3.65 -24.13
C ILE A 743 -24.59 -3.58 -22.82
N ILE A 744 -25.35 -4.60 -22.53
CA ILE A 744 -26.05 -4.79 -21.25
C ILE A 744 -25.60 -6.14 -20.71
N VAL A 745 -25.04 -6.13 -19.50
CA VAL A 745 -24.62 -7.33 -18.78
C VAL A 745 -25.44 -7.44 -17.52
N GLU A 746 -26.28 -8.46 -17.43
CA GLU A 746 -27.14 -8.74 -16.27
C GLU A 746 -26.50 -9.87 -15.47
N LYS A 747 -25.63 -9.52 -14.53
CA LYS A 747 -24.88 -10.44 -13.67
C LYS A 747 -24.74 -9.89 -12.26
N GLY A 748 -24.45 -10.79 -11.31
CA GLY A 748 -24.32 -10.44 -9.89
C GLY A 748 -25.61 -10.66 -9.10
N ILE A 749 -25.48 -10.62 -7.79
CA ILE A 749 -26.59 -10.86 -6.84
C ILE A 749 -26.97 -9.59 -6.07
N GLY A 750 -26.15 -8.55 -6.12
CA GLY A 750 -26.42 -7.24 -5.50
C GLY A 750 -27.25 -6.32 -6.39
N ASN A 751 -27.84 -5.29 -5.80
CA ASN A 751 -28.64 -4.27 -6.50
C ASN A 751 -27.73 -3.10 -6.97
N GLN A 752 -26.65 -3.42 -7.67
CA GLN A 752 -25.68 -2.46 -8.18
C GLN A 752 -25.73 -2.35 -9.70
N SER A 753 -25.47 -1.17 -10.20
CA SER A 753 -25.32 -0.93 -11.65
C SER A 753 -24.05 -0.13 -11.91
N GLN A 754 -23.30 -0.55 -12.91
CA GLN A 754 -22.14 0.18 -13.42
C GLN A 754 -22.43 0.64 -14.83
N VAL A 755 -22.14 1.91 -15.13
CA VAL A 755 -22.29 2.48 -16.48
C VAL A 755 -20.95 3.01 -16.95
N ALA A 756 -20.50 2.59 -18.13
CA ALA A 756 -19.31 3.10 -18.78
C ALA A 756 -19.67 3.72 -20.14
N LEU A 757 -19.30 4.98 -20.36
CA LEU A 757 -19.41 5.68 -21.64
C LEU A 757 -18.02 5.83 -22.24
N ILE A 758 -17.76 5.16 -23.35
CA ILE A 758 -16.42 5.10 -23.96
C ILE A 758 -16.46 5.77 -25.32
N PHE A 759 -15.53 6.68 -25.53
CA PHE A 759 -15.34 7.40 -26.80
C PHE A 759 -13.95 7.10 -27.33
N GLY A 760 -13.86 6.60 -28.54
CA GLY A 760 -12.60 6.35 -29.23
C GLY A 760 -12.41 7.28 -30.44
N GLY A 761 -11.17 7.51 -30.80
CA GLY A 761 -10.82 8.30 -31.94
C GLY A 761 -9.35 8.20 -32.30
N GLU A 762 -9.00 8.49 -33.55
CA GLU A 762 -7.62 8.52 -34.01
C GLU A 762 -7.07 9.95 -33.98
N LEU A 763 -5.86 10.12 -33.47
CA LEU A 763 -5.07 11.34 -33.59
C LEU A 763 -4.06 11.18 -34.72
N LYS A 764 -4.47 11.50 -35.96
CA LYS A 764 -3.62 11.35 -37.16
C LYS A 764 -2.72 12.57 -37.37
N ASN A 765 -1.49 12.32 -37.76
CA ASN A 765 -0.56 13.32 -38.33
C ASN A 765 -0.22 14.52 -37.41
N LEU A 766 -0.11 14.33 -36.13
CA LEU A 766 0.34 15.38 -35.21
C LEU A 766 1.88 15.37 -35.10
N SER A 767 2.47 16.55 -35.00
CA SER A 767 3.85 16.69 -34.55
C SER A 767 3.94 16.41 -33.04
N PRO A 768 5.14 16.07 -32.48
CA PRO A 768 5.30 15.82 -31.04
C PRO A 768 4.81 16.97 -30.15
N MET A 769 4.98 18.23 -30.63
CA MET A 769 4.47 19.40 -29.90
C MET A 769 2.95 19.48 -29.94
N GLU A 770 2.31 19.20 -31.07
CA GLU A 770 0.85 19.20 -31.20
C GLU A 770 0.24 18.05 -30.37
N GLU A 771 0.89 16.87 -30.31
CA GLU A 771 0.49 15.76 -29.45
C GLU A 771 0.51 16.19 -27.97
N LYS A 772 1.60 16.84 -27.52
CA LYS A 772 1.72 17.35 -26.14
C LYS A 772 0.65 18.39 -25.81
N ILE A 773 0.43 19.35 -26.70
CA ILE A 773 -0.61 20.38 -26.53
C ILE A 773 -2.00 19.72 -26.43
N ARG A 774 -2.28 18.76 -27.31
CA ARG A 774 -3.58 18.07 -27.31
C ARG A 774 -3.77 17.20 -26.07
N ALA A 775 -2.74 16.51 -25.60
CA ALA A 775 -2.77 15.77 -24.34
C ALA A 775 -3.11 16.68 -23.14
N ASN A 776 -2.45 17.85 -23.07
CA ASN A 776 -2.72 18.83 -21.99
C ASN A 776 -4.15 19.39 -22.06
N LEU A 777 -4.64 19.69 -23.29
CA LEU A 777 -6.03 20.14 -23.47
C LEU A 777 -7.03 19.05 -23.08
N LEU A 778 -6.74 17.81 -23.43
CA LEU A 778 -7.60 16.69 -23.09
C LEU A 778 -7.59 16.43 -21.58
N ASN A 779 -6.43 16.51 -20.91
CA ASN A 779 -6.35 16.46 -19.45
C ASN A 779 -7.24 17.53 -18.80
N SER A 780 -7.12 18.79 -19.25
CA SER A 780 -7.95 19.88 -18.73
C SER A 780 -9.44 19.67 -18.97
N PHE A 781 -9.81 19.16 -20.16
CA PHE A 781 -11.20 18.87 -20.49
C PHE A 781 -11.77 17.74 -19.64
N VAL A 782 -11.01 16.65 -19.48
CA VAL A 782 -11.40 15.49 -18.66
C VAL A 782 -11.60 15.92 -17.21
N TYR A 783 -10.67 16.69 -16.66
CA TYR A 783 -10.79 17.23 -15.30
C TYR A 783 -12.04 18.11 -15.13
N LEU A 784 -12.30 19.02 -16.06
CA LEU A 784 -13.51 19.86 -16.01
C LEU A 784 -14.79 19.02 -16.14
N LEU A 785 -14.78 17.99 -16.99
CA LEU A 785 -15.94 17.11 -17.16
C LEU A 785 -16.19 16.25 -15.92
N ASP A 786 -15.13 15.80 -15.27
CA ASP A 786 -15.20 15.05 -14.00
C ASP A 786 -15.91 15.88 -12.92
N ILE A 787 -15.47 17.10 -12.69
CA ILE A 787 -16.13 18.05 -11.77
C ILE A 787 -17.62 18.21 -12.11
N LYS A 788 -17.93 18.48 -13.37
CA LYS A 788 -19.32 18.71 -13.80
C LYS A 788 -20.23 17.49 -13.67
N LEU A 789 -19.70 16.30 -13.90
CA LEU A 789 -20.47 15.08 -13.73
C LEU A 789 -20.64 14.71 -12.24
N ARG A 790 -19.62 14.94 -11.42
CA ARG A 790 -19.72 14.78 -9.98
C ARG A 790 -20.81 15.68 -9.40
N GLU A 791 -20.76 16.99 -9.70
CA GLU A 791 -21.80 17.95 -9.28
C GLU A 791 -23.20 17.48 -9.70
N ALA A 792 -23.38 17.12 -10.96
CA ALA A 792 -24.68 16.78 -11.51
C ALA A 792 -25.25 15.42 -11.04
N ILE A 793 -24.42 14.44 -10.80
CA ILE A 793 -24.85 13.05 -10.53
C ILE A 793 -24.81 12.74 -9.04
N ARG A 794 -23.68 13.05 -8.37
CA ARG A 794 -23.53 12.82 -6.93
C ARG A 794 -24.27 13.88 -6.12
N GLU A 795 -23.96 15.15 -6.34
CA GLU A 795 -24.39 16.21 -5.43
C GLU A 795 -25.81 16.69 -5.67
N ASP A 796 -26.21 16.86 -6.93
CA ASP A 796 -27.57 17.31 -7.27
C ASP A 796 -28.61 16.20 -7.17
N LYS A 797 -28.24 14.97 -7.57
CA LYS A 797 -29.21 13.87 -7.72
C LYS A 797 -29.06 12.77 -6.68
N GLY A 798 -27.93 12.69 -5.98
CA GLY A 798 -27.63 11.59 -5.07
C GLY A 798 -27.71 10.21 -5.76
N GLY A 799 -27.42 10.16 -7.07
CA GLY A 799 -27.66 8.98 -7.89
C GLY A 799 -26.48 8.04 -7.99
N SER A 800 -25.32 8.43 -7.46
CA SER A 800 -24.10 7.62 -7.43
C SER A 800 -23.16 8.17 -6.35
N TYR A 801 -22.44 7.30 -5.68
CA TYR A 801 -21.35 7.69 -4.78
C TYR A 801 -20.17 8.31 -5.53
N GLY A 802 -19.83 7.79 -6.71
CA GLY A 802 -18.72 8.30 -7.51
C GLY A 802 -18.99 8.31 -9.00
N VAL A 803 -18.40 9.27 -9.66
CA VAL A 803 -18.29 9.40 -11.11
C VAL A 803 -16.85 9.76 -11.40
N SER A 804 -16.24 9.12 -12.38
CA SER A 804 -14.88 9.44 -12.80
C SER A 804 -14.78 9.55 -14.32
N VAL A 805 -13.96 10.47 -14.79
CA VAL A 805 -13.65 10.67 -16.20
C VAL A 805 -12.14 10.58 -16.37
N TYR A 806 -11.70 9.73 -17.28
CA TYR A 806 -10.29 9.61 -17.61
C TYR A 806 -10.10 9.41 -19.11
N HIS A 807 -8.90 9.60 -19.58
CA HIS A 807 -8.53 9.30 -20.97
C HIS A 807 -7.21 8.58 -21.03
N ASN A 808 -7.02 7.84 -22.11
CA ASN A 808 -5.75 7.24 -22.47
C ASN A 808 -5.40 7.63 -23.93
N MET A 809 -4.16 8.07 -24.14
CA MET A 809 -3.61 8.37 -25.46
C MET A 809 -2.42 7.45 -25.72
N ASN A 810 -2.62 6.43 -26.52
CA ASN A 810 -1.53 5.56 -26.94
C ASN A 810 -0.78 6.22 -28.12
N ARG A 811 0.54 6.26 -28.01
CA ARG A 811 1.39 6.66 -29.14
C ARG A 811 1.55 5.49 -30.09
N ILE A 812 1.47 5.77 -31.38
CA ILE A 812 1.97 4.85 -32.40
C ILE A 812 3.50 4.84 -32.25
N PRO A 813 4.15 3.69 -32.09
CA PRO A 813 5.61 3.60 -32.10
C PRO A 813 6.14 4.16 -33.42
N ARG A 814 7.14 5.02 -33.34
CA ARG A 814 7.77 5.64 -34.52
C ARG A 814 9.09 5.00 -34.83
#